data_b8d0342ac50b67eb84a43dd3a0e647af
#
_entry.id   b8d0342ac50b67eb84a43dd3a0e647af
#
_cell.length_a   1.000
_cell.length_b   1.000
_cell.length_c   1.000
_cell.angle_alpha   90.00
_cell.angle_beta   90.00
_cell.angle_gamma   90.00
#
_symmetry.space_group_name_H-M   'P 1'
#
loop_
_entity.id
_entity.type
_entity.pdbx_description
1 polymer ?
#
loop_
_entity_poly.entity_id
_entity_poly.type
_entity_poly.pdbx_seq_one_letter_code
_entity_poly.pdbx_strand_id
1 'polypeptide(L)'
;MWWERKPQGERQKESPTSPPQREAEALEVGQVAYGKLDAPYQDQWELMEDAFALIDYRLYLYYKYHQWLGPQGDMRNMLGLVVSREEFEHNLTKAAQTGLMEKLAPEELEQIRVGEAVLERRLALTAPDAFPLLKVFQRFGLDPFSRWVLTLCYGARLDTKYERLLAYLQDDITKKNPTVQLAVQLYLPQGESVEAYTAAFARESLFNSLFQREALLEGNLQLKPMVLAFLSAGSLESGNGLRIFDGAEETPADPLVIGRDLATALDGAMAGGPQAIAITGPEGSGRRFQIQHLMARQKETCLFVDMEALEHRPKAVEEAVLAARLLDAYVCFHGLDTTGPEGEVEPASPALTEAIAQADISREPVFLLSKRRLPRPVRPATVEFSIPAPKESERLALFTHYFAQVPMEAQVQLQELSVKFRFVPRQIKGAAMQAAGLGRIQDKPLDNRTIHACCYRQVVHRLDKLARRVEPCYTWEDVVLPQSQKRLMQQACNHIRYQHRVYQEWGFEKKLGYGKGLSILFAGAPGTGKTMCAQVIARELNMEMYKINISQIVSKYIGETEKNLQAVFNEARNSNCILFFDECDAIFGKRSDVKDAHDRNANVEVAYLLQQIEDYDGVCVLATNLVQNIDAAFMRRITYVVHFPFPEPPQRKEIYLRTLPKDAPVEDGVDWDFVAEKFELSGGHIKNIVLGAAFMAAGEDRPIHMRHVLTAAVNEMRKNEIVVVREELREYADLLEE
;
A
#
# COMPACT_ATOMS: atom_id res chain seq x y z
N MET A 1 -31.98 9.16 -14.19
CA MET A 1 -31.19 9.59 -15.35
C MET A 1 -30.00 8.67 -15.56
N TRP A 2 -30.23 7.40 -15.94
CA TRP A 2 -29.18 6.39 -16.15
C TRP A 2 -29.38 5.59 -17.44
N TRP A 3 -30.04 6.21 -18.45
CA TRP A 3 -30.45 5.53 -19.70
C TRP A 3 -29.86 6.12 -20.99
N GLU A 4 -28.85 6.99 -20.90
CA GLU A 4 -28.22 7.57 -22.09
C GLU A 4 -26.71 7.45 -22.07
N ARG A 5 -26.20 6.31 -22.54
CA ARG A 5 -24.91 6.21 -23.29
C ARG A 5 -24.78 4.85 -23.95
N LYS A 6 -25.28 4.76 -25.20
CA LYS A 6 -24.84 3.73 -26.15
C LYS A 6 -23.66 4.26 -26.95
N PRO A 7 -22.64 3.42 -27.27
CA PRO A 7 -21.63 3.79 -28.26
C PRO A 7 -22.24 3.75 -29.66
N GLN A 8 -21.93 4.76 -30.46
CA GLN A 8 -22.30 4.86 -31.86
C GLN A 8 -21.54 3.82 -32.69
N GLY A 9 -22.28 2.90 -33.29
CA GLY A 9 -21.89 2.09 -34.41
C GLY A 9 -23.08 2.06 -35.36
N GLU A 10 -22.89 2.67 -36.52
CA GLU A 10 -23.91 2.78 -37.56
C GLU A 10 -24.45 1.39 -37.94
N ARG A 11 -25.74 1.15 -37.63
CA ARG A 11 -26.60 0.21 -38.37
C ARG A 11 -27.92 0.88 -38.67
N GLN A 12 -28.36 0.70 -39.89
CA GLN A 12 -29.53 1.23 -40.54
C GLN A 12 -30.78 1.14 -39.66
N LYS A 13 -31.53 2.24 -39.67
CA LYS A 13 -32.83 2.34 -39.06
C LYS A 13 -33.82 1.39 -39.72
N GLU A 14 -34.10 0.28 -39.06
CA GLU A 14 -35.42 -0.32 -39.12
C GLU A 14 -36.18 0.10 -37.85
N SER A 15 -37.31 0.72 -38.04
CA SER A 15 -38.23 1.15 -36.99
C SER A 15 -38.57 -0.05 -36.11
N PRO A 16 -38.58 0.06 -34.76
CA PRO A 16 -39.06 -1.01 -33.92
C PRO A 16 -40.56 -1.18 -34.18
N THR A 17 -40.92 -2.27 -34.81
CA THR A 17 -42.26 -2.82 -34.78
C THR A 17 -42.65 -2.98 -33.31
N SER A 18 -43.77 -2.38 -32.94
CA SER A 18 -44.45 -2.54 -31.66
C SER A 18 -44.42 -4.02 -31.26
N PRO A 19 -44.26 -4.34 -29.96
CA PRO A 19 -44.38 -5.73 -29.52
C PRO A 19 -45.71 -6.25 -30.00
N PRO A 20 -45.75 -7.53 -30.47
CA PRO A 20 -47.02 -8.09 -30.95
C PRO A 20 -48.01 -7.97 -29.82
N GLN A 21 -49.12 -7.23 -30.11
CA GLN A 21 -50.32 -7.26 -29.27
C GLN A 21 -50.79 -8.72 -29.29
N ARG A 22 -50.43 -9.50 -28.23
CA ARG A 22 -51.15 -10.70 -27.88
C ARG A 22 -52.57 -10.23 -27.60
N GLU A 23 -53.50 -10.63 -28.47
CA GLU A 23 -54.91 -10.52 -28.18
C GLU A 23 -55.14 -11.09 -26.78
N ALA A 24 -55.59 -10.24 -25.88
CA ALA A 24 -55.94 -10.62 -24.53
C ALA A 24 -57.26 -11.43 -24.62
N GLU A 25 -57.14 -12.70 -24.98
CA GLU A 25 -58.10 -13.67 -24.45
C GLU A 25 -57.93 -13.60 -22.93
N ALA A 26 -59.03 -13.28 -22.26
CA ALA A 26 -59.10 -13.22 -20.81
C ALA A 26 -58.49 -14.52 -20.26
N LEU A 27 -57.22 -14.44 -19.80
CA LEU A 27 -56.60 -15.49 -19.03
C LEU A 27 -57.50 -15.67 -17.81
N GLU A 28 -58.30 -16.70 -17.78
CA GLU A 28 -58.92 -17.11 -16.54
C GLU A 28 -57.75 -17.31 -15.55
N VAL A 29 -57.75 -16.51 -14.49
CA VAL A 29 -56.75 -16.55 -13.45
C VAL A 29 -56.73 -17.98 -12.94
N GLY A 30 -55.68 -18.73 -13.26
CA GLY A 30 -55.54 -20.14 -12.92
C GLY A 30 -55.01 -21.07 -14.05
N GLN A 31 -54.92 -20.61 -15.27
CA GLN A 31 -54.25 -21.39 -16.34
C GLN A 31 -52.83 -20.89 -16.53
N VAL A 32 -51.84 -21.64 -16.01
CA VAL A 32 -50.43 -21.36 -16.23
C VAL A 32 -50.03 -21.95 -17.59
N ALA A 33 -49.85 -21.09 -18.57
CA ALA A 33 -49.34 -21.49 -19.88
C ALA A 33 -47.82 -21.53 -19.82
N TYR A 34 -47.24 -22.72 -19.75
CA TYR A 34 -45.80 -22.90 -19.86
C TYR A 34 -45.39 -22.91 -21.32
N GLY A 35 -44.22 -22.33 -21.60
CA GLY A 35 -43.64 -22.29 -22.93
C GLY A 35 -43.22 -23.68 -23.46
N LYS A 36 -42.10 -23.82 -24.13
CA LYS A 36 -41.62 -25.08 -24.71
C LYS A 36 -41.27 -26.10 -23.63
N LEU A 37 -42.08 -27.13 -23.45
CA LEU A 37 -41.96 -28.10 -22.35
C LEU A 37 -40.66 -28.89 -22.30
N ASP A 38 -39.98 -29.11 -23.42
CA ASP A 38 -38.80 -29.96 -23.57
C ASP A 38 -37.58 -29.22 -24.16
N ALA A 39 -37.44 -27.95 -23.90
CA ALA A 39 -36.33 -27.14 -24.36
C ALA A 39 -35.60 -26.45 -23.20
N PRO A 40 -34.27 -26.34 -23.29
CA PRO A 40 -33.50 -25.55 -22.29
C PRO A 40 -33.94 -24.07 -22.32
N TYR A 41 -33.74 -23.36 -21.23
CA TYR A 41 -33.91 -21.92 -21.18
C TYR A 41 -32.86 -21.23 -22.05
N GLN A 42 -33.29 -20.25 -22.85
CA GLN A 42 -32.36 -19.50 -23.72
C GLN A 42 -31.70 -18.33 -22.98
N ASP A 43 -32.42 -17.72 -22.06
CA ASP A 43 -31.92 -16.62 -21.23
C ASP A 43 -32.60 -16.61 -19.84
N GLN A 44 -32.13 -15.73 -18.98
CA GLN A 44 -32.61 -15.59 -17.61
C GLN A 44 -34.09 -15.12 -17.58
N TRP A 45 -34.53 -14.32 -18.54
CA TRP A 45 -35.89 -13.78 -18.57
C TRP A 45 -36.90 -14.87 -18.86
N GLU A 46 -36.62 -15.78 -19.76
CA GLU A 46 -37.49 -16.92 -20.06
C GLU A 46 -37.72 -17.79 -18.81
N LEU A 47 -36.64 -18.04 -18.04
CA LEU A 47 -36.76 -18.72 -16.75
C LEU A 47 -37.60 -17.95 -15.76
N MET A 48 -37.37 -16.62 -15.67
CA MET A 48 -38.12 -15.76 -14.76
C MET A 48 -39.61 -15.68 -15.12
N GLU A 49 -39.97 -15.65 -16.40
CA GLU A 49 -41.36 -15.69 -16.85
C GLU A 49 -42.10 -16.94 -16.36
N ASP A 50 -41.52 -18.13 -16.55
CA ASP A 50 -42.09 -19.38 -16.07
C ASP A 50 -42.20 -19.40 -14.53
N ALA A 51 -41.14 -18.99 -13.85
CA ALA A 51 -41.08 -18.92 -12.39
C ALA A 51 -42.13 -17.91 -11.83
N PHE A 52 -42.28 -16.76 -12.48
CA PHE A 52 -43.26 -15.76 -12.06
C PHE A 52 -44.69 -16.21 -12.28
N ALA A 53 -44.95 -16.94 -13.36
CA ALA A 53 -46.30 -17.50 -13.58
C ALA A 53 -46.69 -18.44 -12.42
N LEU A 54 -45.74 -19.26 -11.92
CA LEU A 54 -45.99 -20.13 -10.78
C LEU A 54 -46.10 -19.34 -9.46
N ILE A 55 -45.29 -18.31 -9.29
CA ILE A 55 -45.35 -17.41 -8.11
C ILE A 55 -46.72 -16.67 -8.08
N ASP A 56 -47.12 -16.08 -9.20
CA ASP A 56 -48.38 -15.36 -9.33
C ASP A 56 -49.58 -16.27 -8.99
N TYR A 57 -49.55 -17.53 -9.47
CA TYR A 57 -50.58 -18.51 -9.17
C TYR A 57 -50.64 -18.87 -7.68
N ARG A 58 -49.48 -19.09 -7.03
CA ARG A 58 -49.44 -19.35 -5.59
C ARG A 58 -49.91 -18.15 -4.75
N LEU A 59 -49.53 -16.92 -5.13
CA LEU A 59 -50.01 -15.69 -4.48
C LEU A 59 -51.52 -15.52 -4.61
N TYR A 60 -52.08 -15.80 -5.82
CA TYR A 60 -53.49 -15.78 -6.05
C TYR A 60 -54.26 -16.83 -5.22
N LEU A 61 -53.76 -18.07 -5.16
CA LEU A 61 -54.39 -19.12 -4.35
C LEU A 61 -54.30 -18.78 -2.85
N TYR A 62 -53.19 -18.24 -2.40
CA TYR A 62 -53.04 -17.78 -1.03
C TYR A 62 -54.09 -16.70 -0.69
N TYR A 63 -54.26 -15.72 -1.58
CA TYR A 63 -55.29 -14.72 -1.44
C TYR A 63 -56.71 -15.34 -1.42
N LYS A 64 -57.01 -16.27 -2.31
CA LYS A 64 -58.30 -16.95 -2.44
C LYS A 64 -58.66 -17.73 -1.16
N TYR A 65 -57.73 -18.43 -0.56
CA TYR A 65 -57.97 -19.32 0.59
C TYR A 65 -57.76 -18.67 1.97
N HIS A 66 -57.03 -17.59 2.01
CA HIS A 66 -56.89 -16.78 3.22
C HIS A 66 -57.94 -15.65 3.17
N GLN A 67 -59.24 -15.99 3.27
CA GLN A 67 -60.33 -15.01 3.29
C GLN A 67 -59.94 -13.84 4.23
N TRP A 68 -59.54 -12.75 3.65
CA TRP A 68 -59.18 -11.54 4.36
C TRP A 68 -60.44 -10.83 4.83
N LEU A 69 -60.72 -10.86 6.12
CA LEU A 69 -61.68 -9.99 6.77
C LEU A 69 -61.07 -8.59 6.91
N GLY A 70 -60.77 -7.97 5.79
CA GLY A 70 -60.32 -6.59 5.81
C GLY A 70 -61.42 -5.67 6.36
N PRO A 71 -61.07 -4.53 6.97
CA PRO A 71 -62.05 -3.59 7.48
C PRO A 71 -63.01 -3.16 6.37
N GLN A 72 -64.32 -3.32 6.60
CA GLN A 72 -65.37 -2.88 5.68
C GLN A 72 -65.59 -1.37 5.83
N GLY A 73 -65.65 -0.64 4.72
CA GLY A 73 -65.93 0.79 4.69
C GLY A 73 -64.67 1.69 4.72
N ASP A 74 -64.82 2.91 5.26
CA ASP A 74 -63.80 3.98 5.26
C ASP A 74 -62.44 3.62 5.96
N MET A 75 -62.41 2.52 6.72
CA MET A 75 -61.20 2.04 7.37
C MET A 75 -60.24 1.27 6.47
N ARG A 76 -60.55 1.02 5.20
CA ARG A 76 -59.66 0.35 4.23
C ARG A 76 -58.31 1.04 4.02
N ASN A 77 -58.23 2.31 4.38
CA ASN A 77 -56.99 3.09 4.29
C ASN A 77 -56.04 2.92 5.53
N MET A 78 -56.46 2.16 6.53
CA MET A 78 -55.70 1.93 7.78
C MET A 78 -55.22 0.47 7.90
N LEU A 79 -54.95 -0.19 6.78
CA LEU A 79 -54.34 -1.54 6.75
C LEU A 79 -53.08 -1.61 7.63
N GLY A 80 -53.08 -2.57 8.57
CA GLY A 80 -51.97 -2.78 9.50
C GLY A 80 -51.93 -1.84 10.72
N LEU A 81 -52.85 -0.87 10.83
CA LEU A 81 -52.89 0.07 11.97
C LEU A 81 -53.96 -0.25 13.00
N VAL A 82 -55.00 -1.02 12.65
CA VAL A 82 -56.10 -1.38 13.53
C VAL A 82 -56.53 -2.82 13.28
N VAL A 83 -56.46 -3.66 14.30
CA VAL A 83 -57.02 -5.04 14.29
C VAL A 83 -58.49 -4.98 14.73
N SER A 84 -59.44 -5.44 13.87
CA SER A 84 -60.85 -5.54 14.26
C SER A 84 -61.08 -6.68 15.23
N ARG A 85 -62.17 -6.62 16.01
CA ARG A 85 -62.55 -7.70 16.94
C ARG A 85 -62.79 -9.01 16.19
N GLU A 86 -63.37 -8.96 15.03
CA GLU A 86 -63.65 -10.11 14.18
C GLU A 86 -62.34 -10.73 13.64
N GLU A 87 -61.38 -9.90 13.29
CA GLU A 87 -60.06 -10.31 12.89
C GLU A 87 -59.27 -10.93 14.05
N PHE A 88 -59.38 -10.37 15.24
CA PHE A 88 -58.76 -10.94 16.44
C PHE A 88 -59.34 -12.32 16.75
N GLU A 89 -60.68 -12.46 16.73
CA GLU A 89 -61.39 -13.75 16.98
C GLU A 89 -61.04 -14.77 15.87
N HIS A 90 -60.94 -14.35 14.62
CA HIS A 90 -60.51 -15.19 13.49
C HIS A 90 -59.06 -15.66 13.69
N ASN A 91 -58.16 -14.79 14.06
CA ASN A 91 -56.74 -15.15 14.31
C ASN A 91 -56.58 -16.07 15.50
N LEU A 92 -57.42 -15.96 16.54
CA LEU A 92 -57.45 -16.87 17.65
C LEU A 92 -57.91 -18.29 17.26
N THR A 93 -58.84 -18.39 16.34
CA THR A 93 -59.41 -19.67 15.86
C THR A 93 -58.60 -20.29 14.72
N LYS A 94 -57.68 -19.54 14.14
CA LYS A 94 -56.82 -19.99 13.04
C LYS A 94 -55.87 -21.06 13.59
N ALA A 95 -56.01 -22.27 13.06
CA ALA A 95 -55.06 -23.33 13.36
C ALA A 95 -53.64 -22.87 13.06
N ALA A 96 -52.72 -23.01 14.04
CA ALA A 96 -51.36 -22.56 13.87
C ALA A 96 -50.72 -23.26 12.64
N GLN A 97 -50.32 -22.44 11.68
CA GLN A 97 -49.33 -22.83 10.65
C GLN A 97 -49.74 -23.89 9.61
N THR A 98 -50.98 -23.86 9.11
CA THR A 98 -51.34 -24.67 7.94
C THR A 98 -50.79 -23.99 6.67
N GLY A 99 -49.93 -24.70 5.87
CA GLY A 99 -49.42 -24.25 4.59
C GLY A 99 -50.55 -24.10 3.55
N LEU A 100 -50.32 -23.32 2.50
CA LEU A 100 -51.25 -23.11 1.38
C LEU A 100 -51.70 -24.46 0.79
N MET A 101 -50.81 -25.40 0.58
CA MET A 101 -51.05 -26.67 -0.11
C MET A 101 -52.06 -27.58 0.59
N GLU A 102 -52.27 -27.44 1.90
CA GLU A 102 -53.30 -28.21 2.64
C GLU A 102 -54.72 -27.76 2.33
N LYS A 103 -54.91 -26.56 1.83
CA LYS A 103 -56.21 -25.95 1.56
C LYS A 103 -56.63 -26.05 0.11
N LEU A 104 -55.75 -26.47 -0.81
CA LEU A 104 -56.00 -26.47 -2.24
C LEU A 104 -56.92 -27.60 -2.67
N ALA A 105 -57.74 -27.32 -3.68
CA ALA A 105 -58.45 -28.35 -4.42
C ALA A 105 -57.46 -29.27 -5.18
N PRO A 106 -57.81 -30.56 -5.42
CA PRO A 106 -56.90 -31.46 -6.13
C PRO A 106 -56.43 -30.97 -7.50
N GLU A 107 -57.26 -30.27 -8.22
CA GLU A 107 -56.95 -29.67 -9.53
C GLU A 107 -55.90 -28.54 -9.43
N GLU A 108 -56.04 -27.67 -8.42
CA GLU A 108 -55.11 -26.56 -8.18
C GLU A 108 -53.72 -27.09 -7.72
N LEU A 109 -53.74 -28.13 -6.89
CA LEU A 109 -52.52 -28.79 -6.46
C LEU A 109 -51.79 -29.44 -7.63
N GLU A 110 -52.54 -30.10 -8.53
CA GLU A 110 -51.96 -30.72 -9.73
C GLU A 110 -51.37 -29.67 -10.68
N GLN A 111 -52.01 -28.51 -10.85
CA GLN A 111 -51.45 -27.43 -11.65
C GLN A 111 -50.10 -26.93 -11.10
N ILE A 112 -49.96 -26.77 -9.78
CA ILE A 112 -48.69 -26.40 -9.17
C ILE A 112 -47.64 -27.49 -9.44
N ARG A 113 -47.98 -28.77 -9.23
CA ARG A 113 -47.04 -29.88 -9.45
C ARG A 113 -46.56 -30.00 -10.88
N VAL A 114 -47.47 -29.81 -11.84
CA VAL A 114 -47.12 -29.80 -13.27
C VAL A 114 -46.19 -28.63 -13.57
N GLY A 115 -46.47 -27.44 -13.04
CA GLY A 115 -45.62 -26.28 -13.21
C GLY A 115 -44.23 -26.46 -12.64
N GLU A 116 -44.10 -27.00 -11.44
CA GLU A 116 -42.81 -27.32 -10.83
C GLU A 116 -42.06 -28.38 -11.64
N ALA A 117 -42.76 -29.43 -12.12
CA ALA A 117 -42.12 -30.48 -12.90
C ALA A 117 -41.58 -29.97 -14.24
N VAL A 118 -42.30 -29.06 -14.90
CA VAL A 118 -41.86 -28.40 -16.14
C VAL A 118 -40.62 -27.54 -15.89
N LEU A 119 -40.66 -26.72 -14.83
CA LEU A 119 -39.56 -25.84 -14.47
C LEU A 119 -38.30 -26.64 -14.16
N GLU A 120 -38.39 -27.68 -13.31
CA GLU A 120 -37.24 -28.54 -12.95
C GLU A 120 -36.72 -29.33 -14.19
N ARG A 121 -37.56 -29.80 -15.09
CA ARG A 121 -37.17 -30.46 -16.31
C ARG A 121 -36.38 -29.52 -17.24
N ARG A 122 -36.87 -28.31 -17.46
CA ARG A 122 -36.18 -27.31 -18.28
C ARG A 122 -34.87 -26.86 -17.65
N LEU A 123 -34.83 -26.70 -16.32
CA LEU A 123 -33.60 -26.43 -15.57
C LEU A 123 -32.58 -27.54 -15.77
N ALA A 124 -32.98 -28.81 -15.72
CA ALA A 124 -32.08 -29.95 -15.93
C ALA A 124 -31.49 -30.02 -17.35
N LEU A 125 -32.21 -29.47 -18.35
CA LEU A 125 -31.75 -29.38 -19.73
C LEU A 125 -30.86 -28.14 -20.00
N THR A 126 -30.86 -27.17 -19.11
CA THR A 126 -30.12 -25.91 -19.26
C THR A 126 -28.74 -26.03 -18.62
N ALA A 127 -27.70 -25.50 -19.29
CA ALA A 127 -26.35 -25.49 -18.71
C ALA A 127 -26.34 -24.73 -17.37
N PRO A 128 -25.75 -25.29 -16.32
CA PRO A 128 -25.85 -24.72 -14.97
C PRO A 128 -25.19 -23.36 -14.80
N ASP A 129 -24.33 -22.96 -15.72
CA ASP A 129 -23.59 -21.69 -15.75
C ASP A 129 -24.07 -20.73 -16.87
N ALA A 130 -25.19 -21.06 -17.55
CA ALA A 130 -25.67 -20.29 -18.70
C ALA A 130 -25.94 -18.83 -18.37
N PHE A 131 -26.49 -18.53 -17.19
CA PHE A 131 -26.80 -17.15 -16.75
C PHE A 131 -26.74 -17.00 -15.22
N PRO A 132 -26.73 -15.74 -14.72
CA PRO A 132 -26.43 -15.43 -13.32
C PRO A 132 -27.29 -16.17 -12.29
N LEU A 133 -28.59 -16.29 -12.53
CA LEU A 133 -29.51 -16.95 -11.60
C LEU A 133 -29.16 -18.44 -11.43
N LEU A 134 -28.85 -19.14 -12.53
CA LEU A 134 -28.43 -20.54 -12.47
C LEU A 134 -27.07 -20.71 -11.79
N LYS A 135 -26.12 -19.80 -12.02
CA LYS A 135 -24.84 -19.80 -11.30
C LYS A 135 -25.07 -19.72 -9.80
N VAL A 136 -26.00 -18.87 -9.34
CA VAL A 136 -26.32 -18.79 -7.89
C VAL A 136 -26.97 -20.09 -7.42
N PHE A 137 -27.92 -20.66 -8.15
CA PHE A 137 -28.55 -21.94 -7.78
C PHE A 137 -27.51 -23.02 -7.55
N GLN A 138 -26.57 -23.16 -8.47
CA GLN A 138 -25.53 -24.17 -8.41
C GLN A 138 -24.48 -23.91 -7.31
N ARG A 139 -23.94 -22.68 -7.27
CA ARG A 139 -22.82 -22.33 -6.37
C ARG A 139 -23.22 -22.33 -4.89
N PHE A 140 -24.49 -22.09 -4.61
CA PHE A 140 -25.07 -22.15 -3.27
C PHE A 140 -25.78 -23.47 -2.96
N GLY A 141 -25.82 -24.41 -3.93
CA GLY A 141 -26.47 -25.72 -3.75
C GLY A 141 -27.94 -25.60 -3.38
N LEU A 142 -28.67 -24.67 -4.02
CA LEU A 142 -30.03 -24.35 -3.60
C LEU A 142 -31.01 -25.48 -3.97
N ASP A 143 -31.75 -25.95 -3.00
CA ASP A 143 -32.90 -26.85 -3.15
C ASP A 143 -34.08 -26.13 -3.85
N PRO A 144 -35.12 -26.85 -4.28
CA PRO A 144 -36.26 -26.25 -4.97
C PRO A 144 -36.96 -25.13 -4.17
N PHE A 145 -37.06 -25.27 -2.85
CA PHE A 145 -37.62 -24.23 -2.01
C PHE A 145 -36.77 -22.96 -1.99
N SER A 146 -35.47 -23.12 -1.77
CA SER A 146 -34.52 -21.99 -1.74
C SER A 146 -34.45 -21.28 -3.09
N ARG A 147 -34.51 -22.01 -4.22
CA ARG A 147 -34.59 -21.43 -5.57
C ARG A 147 -35.84 -20.59 -5.74
N TRP A 148 -36.98 -21.13 -5.31
CA TRP A 148 -38.26 -20.45 -5.38
C TRP A 148 -38.26 -19.14 -4.54
N VAL A 149 -37.77 -19.21 -3.29
CA VAL A 149 -37.66 -18.02 -2.42
C VAL A 149 -36.73 -16.96 -3.00
N LEU A 150 -35.57 -17.38 -3.52
CA LEU A 150 -34.64 -16.45 -4.15
C LEU A 150 -35.30 -15.75 -5.34
N THR A 151 -36.04 -16.50 -6.17
CA THR A 151 -36.71 -15.98 -7.34
C THR A 151 -37.85 -15.01 -6.95
N LEU A 152 -38.59 -15.32 -5.90
CA LEU A 152 -39.62 -14.42 -5.34
C LEU A 152 -38.99 -13.09 -4.84
N CYS A 153 -37.90 -13.18 -4.08
CA CYS A 153 -37.23 -11.99 -3.56
C CYS A 153 -36.58 -11.16 -4.68
N TYR A 154 -36.06 -11.79 -5.72
CA TYR A 154 -35.54 -11.11 -6.90
C TYR A 154 -36.65 -10.44 -7.70
N GLY A 155 -37.77 -11.15 -7.90
CA GLY A 155 -38.97 -10.61 -8.55
C GLY A 155 -39.51 -9.36 -7.87
N ALA A 156 -39.54 -9.37 -6.54
CA ALA A 156 -39.97 -8.20 -5.76
C ALA A 156 -39.10 -6.95 -5.98
N ARG A 157 -37.89 -7.12 -6.52
CA ARG A 157 -36.98 -6.03 -6.89
C ARG A 157 -37.09 -5.63 -8.37
N LEU A 158 -37.52 -6.55 -9.21
CA LEU A 158 -37.66 -6.30 -10.66
C LEU A 158 -39.04 -5.66 -11.01
N ASP A 159 -40.13 -6.05 -10.31
CA ASP A 159 -41.45 -5.56 -10.58
C ASP A 159 -42.16 -5.10 -9.30
N THR A 160 -42.54 -3.82 -9.31
CA THR A 160 -43.25 -3.17 -8.18
C THR A 160 -44.62 -3.80 -7.87
N LYS A 161 -45.20 -4.63 -8.78
CA LYS A 161 -46.42 -5.38 -8.50
C LYS A 161 -46.25 -6.28 -7.28
N TYR A 162 -45.08 -6.98 -7.18
CA TYR A 162 -44.82 -7.87 -6.08
C TYR A 162 -44.68 -7.14 -4.75
N GLU A 163 -44.06 -5.95 -4.72
CA GLU A 163 -44.02 -5.13 -3.50
C GLU A 163 -45.41 -4.85 -2.95
N ARG A 164 -46.35 -4.53 -3.83
CA ARG A 164 -47.74 -4.25 -3.43
C ARG A 164 -48.50 -5.51 -3.01
N LEU A 165 -48.33 -6.62 -3.74
CA LEU A 165 -48.96 -7.90 -3.41
C LEU A 165 -48.45 -8.43 -2.07
N LEU A 166 -47.17 -8.41 -1.85
CA LEU A 166 -46.54 -8.88 -0.60
C LEU A 166 -46.94 -8.02 0.61
N ALA A 167 -46.98 -6.69 0.45
CA ALA A 167 -47.44 -5.77 1.47
C ALA A 167 -48.91 -6.06 1.84
N TYR A 168 -49.75 -6.29 0.84
CA TYR A 168 -51.15 -6.64 1.04
C TYR A 168 -51.34 -7.98 1.76
N LEU A 169 -50.64 -9.04 1.33
CA LEU A 169 -50.73 -10.38 1.93
C LEU A 169 -50.16 -10.46 3.34
N GLN A 170 -49.29 -9.53 3.72
CA GLN A 170 -48.70 -9.43 5.07
C GLN A 170 -49.39 -8.39 5.96
N ASP A 171 -50.45 -7.77 5.45
CA ASP A 171 -51.19 -6.71 6.14
C ASP A 171 -50.31 -5.57 6.70
N ASP A 172 -49.27 -5.26 5.98
CA ASP A 172 -48.30 -4.25 6.40
C ASP A 172 -47.71 -3.57 5.18
N ILE A 173 -48.03 -2.30 4.98
CA ILE A 173 -47.58 -1.49 3.84
C ILE A 173 -46.06 -1.28 3.83
N THR A 174 -45.40 -1.51 4.96
CA THR A 174 -43.91 -1.41 5.10
C THR A 174 -43.21 -2.70 4.67
N LYS A 175 -43.90 -3.85 4.70
CA LYS A 175 -43.35 -5.16 4.35
C LYS A 175 -43.40 -5.43 2.85
N LYS A 176 -42.56 -4.75 2.11
CA LYS A 176 -42.45 -4.88 0.65
C LYS A 176 -41.70 -6.12 0.15
N ASN A 177 -41.04 -6.84 1.04
CA ASN A 177 -40.38 -8.10 0.75
C ASN A 177 -41.08 -9.22 1.52
N PRO A 178 -41.00 -10.50 1.07
CA PRO A 178 -41.58 -11.59 1.82
C PRO A 178 -40.91 -11.78 3.16
N THR A 179 -41.66 -12.12 4.18
CA THR A 179 -41.11 -12.65 5.44
C THR A 179 -40.82 -14.14 5.29
N VAL A 180 -39.98 -14.69 6.15
CA VAL A 180 -39.74 -16.15 6.20
C VAL A 180 -41.03 -16.91 6.38
N GLN A 181 -41.89 -16.41 7.27
CA GLN A 181 -43.19 -17.03 7.53
C GLN A 181 -44.06 -17.09 6.29
N LEU A 182 -44.23 -15.96 5.56
CA LEU A 182 -44.99 -15.95 4.33
C LEU A 182 -44.40 -16.85 3.26
N ALA A 183 -43.10 -16.83 3.06
CA ALA A 183 -42.41 -17.68 2.09
C ALA A 183 -42.66 -19.18 2.38
N VAL A 184 -42.53 -19.61 3.64
CA VAL A 184 -42.84 -21.00 4.01
C VAL A 184 -44.28 -21.33 3.83
N GLN A 185 -45.22 -20.47 4.25
CA GLN A 185 -46.66 -20.71 4.09
C GLN A 185 -47.09 -20.85 2.61
N LEU A 186 -46.51 -20.10 1.72
CA LEU A 186 -46.81 -20.17 0.28
C LEU A 186 -46.26 -21.44 -0.39
N TYR A 187 -45.16 -22.04 0.14
CA TYR A 187 -44.49 -23.17 -0.47
C TYR A 187 -44.82 -24.51 0.18
N LEU A 188 -45.07 -24.54 1.49
CA LEU A 188 -45.10 -25.76 2.31
C LEU A 188 -45.94 -26.88 1.68
N PRO A 189 -45.33 -28.04 1.32
CA PRO A 189 -46.03 -29.20 0.79
C PRO A 189 -46.99 -29.83 1.81
N GLN A 190 -47.96 -30.60 1.33
CA GLN A 190 -48.90 -31.32 2.22
C GLN A 190 -48.16 -32.34 3.12
N GLY A 191 -48.42 -32.28 4.41
CA GLY A 191 -47.90 -33.23 5.38
C GLY A 191 -46.43 -32.95 5.84
N GLU A 192 -45.83 -31.87 5.39
CA GLU A 192 -44.51 -31.45 5.81
C GLU A 192 -44.55 -30.41 6.94
N SER A 193 -43.51 -30.37 7.79
CA SER A 193 -43.44 -29.42 8.90
C SER A 193 -42.75 -28.11 8.52
N VAL A 194 -43.25 -27.01 9.07
CA VAL A 194 -42.69 -25.65 8.89
C VAL A 194 -41.21 -25.61 9.33
N GLU A 195 -40.85 -26.37 10.36
CA GLU A 195 -39.49 -26.40 10.91
C GLU A 195 -38.45 -26.86 9.89
N ALA A 196 -38.78 -27.82 9.03
CA ALA A 196 -37.87 -28.29 7.96
C ALA A 196 -37.45 -27.16 7.00
N TYR A 197 -38.36 -26.28 6.68
CA TYR A 197 -38.13 -25.16 5.76
C TYR A 197 -37.53 -23.93 6.44
N THR A 198 -37.82 -23.72 7.71
CA THR A 198 -37.19 -22.64 8.48
C THR A 198 -35.71 -22.89 8.73
N ALA A 199 -35.28 -24.14 8.74
CA ALA A 199 -33.86 -24.51 8.87
C ALA A 199 -33.00 -23.95 7.71
N ALA A 200 -33.54 -23.78 6.50
CA ALA A 200 -32.84 -23.14 5.38
C ALA A 200 -32.38 -21.70 5.70
N PHE A 201 -33.04 -21.05 6.64
CA PHE A 201 -32.71 -19.71 7.09
C PHE A 201 -31.87 -19.66 8.39
N ALA A 202 -31.34 -20.78 8.83
CA ALA A 202 -30.43 -20.81 9.96
C ALA A 202 -29.19 -19.90 9.69
N ARG A 203 -28.60 -19.35 10.76
CA ARG A 203 -27.49 -18.41 10.64
C ARG A 203 -26.30 -18.97 9.86
N GLU A 204 -26.09 -20.27 9.96
CA GLU A 204 -24.97 -21.00 9.32
C GLU A 204 -25.30 -21.46 7.88
N SER A 205 -26.54 -21.28 7.42
CA SER A 205 -26.93 -21.66 6.07
C SER A 205 -26.32 -20.76 5.01
N LEU A 206 -25.78 -21.35 3.96
CA LEU A 206 -25.29 -20.63 2.77
C LEU A 206 -26.37 -19.79 2.12
N PHE A 207 -27.61 -20.34 2.06
CA PHE A 207 -28.76 -19.62 1.50
C PHE A 207 -29.04 -18.33 2.29
N ASN A 208 -28.94 -18.37 3.62
CA ASN A 208 -29.12 -17.19 4.47
C ASN A 208 -28.10 -16.08 4.19
N SER A 209 -26.90 -16.44 3.76
CA SER A 209 -25.83 -15.47 3.44
C SER A 209 -26.22 -14.52 2.29
N LEU A 210 -27.21 -14.86 1.46
CA LEU A 210 -27.70 -14.04 0.34
C LEU A 210 -28.55 -12.85 0.81
N PHE A 211 -29.04 -12.87 2.06
CA PHE A 211 -30.01 -11.88 2.56
C PHE A 211 -29.40 -10.92 3.59
N GLN A 212 -29.96 -9.70 3.62
CA GLN A 212 -29.82 -8.79 4.76
C GLN A 212 -30.97 -9.12 5.74
N ARG A 213 -30.65 -9.48 6.99
CA ARG A 213 -31.67 -9.88 7.97
C ARG A 213 -31.42 -9.22 9.31
N GLU A 214 -32.54 -8.74 9.91
CA GLU A 214 -32.53 -8.18 11.26
C GLU A 214 -33.08 -9.18 12.31
N ALA A 215 -34.02 -10.07 11.93
CA ALA A 215 -34.61 -11.07 12.87
C ALA A 215 -34.98 -12.39 12.18
N LEU A 216 -35.07 -13.49 12.95
CA LEU A 216 -35.10 -14.87 12.42
C LEU A 216 -36.40 -15.26 11.70
N LEU A 217 -37.59 -14.85 12.16
CA LEU A 217 -38.88 -15.26 11.59
C LEU A 217 -39.73 -14.10 11.05
N GLU A 218 -39.65 -12.94 11.66
CA GLU A 218 -40.43 -11.75 11.29
C GLU A 218 -39.67 -10.82 10.34
N GLY A 219 -38.39 -11.07 10.13
CA GLY A 219 -37.54 -10.25 9.26
C GLY A 219 -37.90 -10.41 7.79
N ASN A 220 -37.90 -9.28 7.08
CA ASN A 220 -38.04 -9.24 5.64
C ASN A 220 -36.88 -9.92 4.96
N LEU A 221 -37.14 -10.77 3.98
CA LEU A 221 -36.10 -11.39 3.13
C LEU A 221 -35.66 -10.40 2.06
N GLN A 222 -34.70 -9.57 2.42
CA GLN A 222 -34.11 -8.59 1.49
C GLN A 222 -32.77 -9.12 0.97
N LEU A 223 -32.65 -9.24 -0.35
CA LEU A 223 -31.37 -9.63 -0.97
C LEU A 223 -30.30 -8.57 -0.74
N LYS A 224 -29.07 -9.02 -0.47
CA LYS A 224 -27.92 -8.11 -0.36
C LYS A 224 -27.69 -7.38 -1.69
N PRO A 225 -27.28 -6.09 -1.67
CA PRO A 225 -27.02 -5.31 -2.88
C PRO A 225 -26.06 -5.99 -3.86
N MET A 226 -25.04 -6.67 -3.33
CA MET A 226 -24.06 -7.43 -4.12
C MET A 226 -24.70 -8.60 -4.89
N VAL A 227 -25.62 -9.32 -4.25
CA VAL A 227 -26.37 -10.42 -4.89
C VAL A 227 -27.26 -9.88 -6.00
N LEU A 228 -27.97 -8.78 -5.76
CA LEU A 228 -28.79 -8.11 -6.78
C LEU A 228 -27.94 -7.64 -7.97
N ALA A 229 -26.78 -7.02 -7.71
CA ALA A 229 -25.88 -6.60 -8.77
C ALA A 229 -25.41 -7.78 -9.62
N PHE A 230 -25.05 -8.90 -8.98
CA PHE A 230 -24.63 -10.11 -9.70
C PHE A 230 -25.77 -10.73 -10.51
N LEU A 231 -26.99 -10.84 -9.94
CA LEU A 231 -28.14 -11.38 -10.65
C LEU A 231 -28.54 -10.53 -11.87
N SER A 232 -28.33 -9.21 -11.81
CA SER A 232 -28.69 -8.28 -12.88
C SER A 232 -27.62 -8.15 -13.96
N ALA A 233 -26.33 -8.16 -13.61
CA ALA A 233 -25.22 -7.91 -14.52
C ALA A 233 -24.38 -9.15 -14.86
N GLY A 234 -24.51 -10.23 -14.09
CA GLY A 234 -23.68 -11.45 -14.21
C GLY A 234 -22.25 -11.29 -13.72
N SER A 235 -21.87 -10.10 -13.26
CA SER A 235 -20.54 -9.75 -12.79
C SER A 235 -20.64 -8.80 -11.59
N LEU A 236 -19.55 -8.63 -10.88
CA LEU A 236 -19.39 -7.64 -9.82
C LEU A 236 -18.38 -6.59 -10.26
N GLU A 237 -18.61 -5.35 -9.85
CA GLU A 237 -17.66 -4.28 -10.09
C GLU A 237 -16.55 -4.30 -9.05
N SER A 238 -15.31 -4.01 -9.49
CA SER A 238 -14.18 -3.78 -8.60
C SER A 238 -14.37 -2.43 -7.88
N GLY A 239 -14.29 -2.42 -6.56
CA GLY A 239 -14.41 -1.21 -5.76
C GLY A 239 -14.46 -1.52 -4.26
N ASN A 240 -14.44 -0.49 -3.40
CA ASN A 240 -14.55 -0.63 -1.94
C ASN A 240 -13.59 -1.69 -1.32
N GLY A 241 -12.33 -1.70 -1.74
CA GLY A 241 -11.35 -2.67 -1.25
C GLY A 241 -11.41 -4.05 -1.90
N LEU A 242 -12.32 -4.29 -2.85
CA LEU A 242 -12.42 -5.53 -3.62
C LEU A 242 -11.92 -5.31 -5.05
N ARG A 243 -11.02 -6.17 -5.52
CA ARG A 243 -10.55 -6.16 -6.90
C ARG A 243 -10.59 -7.56 -7.48
N ILE A 244 -11.31 -7.68 -8.57
CA ILE A 244 -11.40 -8.92 -9.34
C ILE A 244 -10.25 -8.95 -10.33
N PHE A 245 -9.60 -10.10 -10.46
CA PHE A 245 -8.60 -10.40 -11.48
C PHE A 245 -9.03 -11.69 -12.17
N ASP A 246 -9.33 -11.59 -13.45
CA ASP A 246 -9.68 -12.74 -14.28
C ASP A 246 -8.43 -13.21 -15.04
N GLY A 247 -7.88 -14.36 -14.63
CA GLY A 247 -6.68 -14.93 -15.23
C GLY A 247 -6.89 -15.47 -16.65
N ALA A 248 -8.15 -15.63 -17.10
CA ALA A 248 -8.44 -16.02 -18.48
C ALA A 248 -8.39 -14.81 -19.45
N GLU A 249 -8.76 -13.63 -18.97
CA GLU A 249 -8.84 -12.40 -19.76
C GLU A 249 -7.65 -11.47 -19.52
N GLU A 250 -7.15 -11.41 -18.26
CA GLU A 250 -6.07 -10.51 -17.85
C GLU A 250 -4.73 -11.24 -17.75
N THR A 251 -3.70 -10.68 -18.40
CA THR A 251 -2.31 -11.10 -18.20
C THR A 251 -1.52 -9.96 -17.57
N PRO A 252 -0.70 -10.23 -16.53
CA PRO A 252 0.17 -9.18 -15.98
C PRO A 252 1.13 -8.64 -17.04
N ALA A 253 1.18 -7.31 -17.20
CA ALA A 253 1.98 -6.66 -18.23
C ALA A 253 3.50 -6.81 -18.02
N ASP A 254 3.93 -6.93 -16.78
CA ASP A 254 5.35 -7.06 -16.44
C ASP A 254 5.75 -8.54 -16.30
N PRO A 255 6.99 -8.93 -16.64
CA PRO A 255 7.47 -10.30 -16.50
C PRO A 255 7.74 -10.66 -15.05
N LEU A 256 7.55 -11.92 -14.70
CA LEU A 256 7.93 -12.46 -13.39
C LEU A 256 9.44 -12.70 -13.34
N VAL A 257 10.16 -11.75 -12.75
CA VAL A 257 11.64 -11.82 -12.61
C VAL A 257 12.04 -12.44 -11.28
N ILE A 258 11.36 -12.06 -10.20
CA ILE A 258 11.66 -12.52 -8.83
C ILE A 258 10.83 -13.74 -8.50
N GLY A 259 11.47 -14.72 -7.85
CA GLY A 259 10.76 -15.88 -7.32
C GLY A 259 10.26 -16.85 -8.37
N ARG A 260 11.04 -17.09 -9.43
CA ARG A 260 10.71 -18.13 -10.42
C ARG A 260 10.54 -19.52 -9.80
N ASP A 261 11.41 -19.85 -8.84
CA ASP A 261 11.30 -21.08 -8.06
C ASP A 261 10.02 -21.09 -7.20
N LEU A 262 9.63 -19.93 -6.65
CA LEU A 262 8.38 -19.74 -5.92
C LEU A 262 7.17 -19.97 -6.84
N ALA A 263 7.23 -19.52 -8.10
CA ALA A 263 6.16 -19.74 -9.05
C ALA A 263 5.87 -21.23 -9.27
N THR A 264 6.92 -22.03 -9.44
CA THR A 264 6.80 -23.48 -9.57
C THR A 264 6.28 -24.14 -8.29
N ALA A 265 6.76 -23.66 -7.13
CA ALA A 265 6.28 -24.17 -5.84
C ALA A 265 4.80 -23.80 -5.56
N LEU A 266 4.34 -22.63 -6.01
CA LEU A 266 2.93 -22.23 -5.93
C LEU A 266 2.04 -23.08 -6.84
N ASP A 267 2.48 -23.38 -8.07
CA ASP A 267 1.76 -24.29 -8.97
C ASP A 267 1.63 -25.69 -8.34
N GLY A 268 2.71 -26.21 -7.73
CA GLY A 268 2.70 -27.47 -6.99
C GLY A 268 1.81 -27.44 -5.75
N ALA A 269 1.79 -26.32 -5.03
CA ALA A 269 0.91 -26.16 -3.87
C ALA A 269 -0.57 -26.12 -4.27
N MET A 270 -0.93 -25.49 -5.38
CA MET A 270 -2.30 -25.52 -5.90
C MET A 270 -2.77 -26.94 -6.21
N ALA A 271 -1.91 -27.77 -6.75
CA ALA A 271 -2.23 -29.17 -7.04
C ALA A 271 -2.26 -30.07 -5.78
N GLY A 272 -1.54 -29.69 -4.73
CA GLY A 272 -1.40 -30.45 -3.48
C GLY A 272 -2.51 -30.26 -2.47
N GLY A 273 -3.45 -29.34 -2.68
CA GLY A 273 -4.66 -29.12 -1.88
C GLY A 273 -4.44 -28.54 -0.45
N PRO A 274 -3.52 -27.58 -0.19
CA PRO A 274 -3.52 -26.88 1.09
C PRO A 274 -4.78 -26.01 1.22
N GLN A 275 -5.24 -25.80 2.46
CA GLN A 275 -6.40 -24.93 2.72
C GLN A 275 -6.05 -23.45 2.62
N ALA A 276 -4.79 -23.10 2.89
CA ALA A 276 -4.32 -21.73 2.79
C ALA A 276 -2.85 -21.67 2.31
N ILE A 277 -2.54 -20.63 1.56
CA ILE A 277 -1.18 -20.29 1.12
C ILE A 277 -0.87 -18.89 1.64
N ALA A 278 0.08 -18.79 2.58
CA ALA A 278 0.57 -17.53 3.09
C ALA A 278 1.84 -17.10 2.33
N ILE A 279 1.86 -15.88 1.81
CA ILE A 279 3.03 -15.30 1.15
C ILE A 279 3.49 -14.08 1.93
N THR A 280 4.71 -14.16 2.48
CA THR A 280 5.32 -13.09 3.25
C THR A 280 6.42 -12.41 2.46
N GLY A 281 6.72 -11.16 2.81
CA GLY A 281 7.79 -10.39 2.19
C GLY A 281 7.61 -8.88 2.36
N PRO A 282 8.66 -8.08 2.10
CA PRO A 282 8.61 -6.64 2.26
C PRO A 282 7.55 -5.99 1.35
N GLU A 283 7.12 -4.80 1.72
CA GLU A 283 6.19 -4.04 0.90
C GLU A 283 6.79 -3.75 -0.48
N GLY A 284 5.99 -3.95 -1.54
CA GLY A 284 6.48 -3.76 -2.92
C GLY A 284 7.29 -4.92 -3.50
N SER A 285 7.49 -6.03 -2.76
CA SER A 285 8.20 -7.23 -3.23
C SER A 285 7.47 -8.01 -4.34
N GLY A 286 6.19 -7.69 -4.59
CA GLY A 286 5.41 -8.35 -5.65
C GLY A 286 4.56 -9.53 -5.16
N ARG A 287 4.26 -9.65 -3.87
CA ARG A 287 3.39 -10.73 -3.31
C ARG A 287 2.09 -10.92 -4.10
N ARG A 288 1.34 -9.82 -4.31
CA ARG A 288 0.10 -9.85 -5.11
C ARG A 288 0.37 -10.21 -6.57
N PHE A 289 1.47 -9.74 -7.11
CA PHE A 289 1.89 -10.01 -8.48
C PHE A 289 2.16 -11.50 -8.74
N GLN A 290 2.72 -12.23 -7.75
CA GLN A 290 2.89 -13.69 -7.82
C GLN A 290 1.54 -14.38 -8.00
N ILE A 291 0.52 -13.98 -7.24
CA ILE A 291 -0.83 -14.56 -7.36
C ILE A 291 -1.46 -14.22 -8.71
N GLN A 292 -1.31 -12.98 -9.20
CA GLN A 292 -1.82 -12.61 -10.53
C GLN A 292 -1.20 -13.48 -11.64
N HIS A 293 0.12 -13.71 -11.58
CA HIS A 293 0.78 -14.60 -12.52
C HIS A 293 0.35 -16.06 -12.37
N LEU A 294 0.11 -16.52 -11.14
CA LEU A 294 -0.43 -17.87 -10.87
C LEU A 294 -1.81 -18.01 -11.50
N MET A 295 -2.71 -17.09 -11.26
CA MET A 295 -4.08 -17.10 -11.81
C MET A 295 -4.09 -17.04 -13.33
N ALA A 296 -3.26 -16.17 -13.92
CA ALA A 296 -3.13 -16.10 -15.39
C ALA A 296 -2.63 -17.39 -16.01
N ARG A 297 -1.69 -18.12 -15.36
CA ARG A 297 -1.23 -19.43 -15.84
C ARG A 297 -2.30 -20.51 -15.74
N GLN A 298 -3.07 -20.49 -14.65
CA GLN A 298 -4.15 -21.45 -14.38
C GLN A 298 -5.45 -21.08 -15.10
N LYS A 299 -5.56 -19.87 -15.67
CA LYS A 299 -6.79 -19.27 -16.25
C LYS A 299 -7.94 -19.21 -15.25
N GLU A 300 -7.62 -18.85 -14.01
CA GLU A 300 -8.55 -18.83 -12.89
C GLU A 300 -8.81 -17.40 -12.41
N THR A 301 -9.99 -17.18 -11.84
CA THR A 301 -10.37 -15.88 -11.29
C THR A 301 -9.99 -15.81 -9.82
N CYS A 302 -9.47 -14.65 -9.40
CA CYS A 302 -9.12 -14.36 -7.99
C CYS A 302 -9.71 -13.01 -7.54
N LEU A 303 -10.36 -13.03 -6.39
CA LEU A 303 -10.81 -11.84 -5.70
C LEU A 303 -9.73 -11.37 -4.71
N PHE A 304 -9.11 -10.22 -5.00
CA PHE A 304 -8.20 -9.55 -4.10
C PHE A 304 -8.97 -8.66 -3.13
N VAL A 305 -8.77 -8.89 -1.83
CA VAL A 305 -9.44 -8.20 -0.73
C VAL A 305 -8.43 -7.37 0.04
N ASP A 306 -8.58 -6.05 -0.01
CA ASP A 306 -7.71 -5.11 0.71
C ASP A 306 -8.26 -4.86 2.11
N MET A 307 -7.70 -5.54 3.10
CA MET A 307 -8.15 -5.45 4.48
C MET A 307 -7.80 -4.11 5.14
N GLU A 308 -6.76 -3.41 4.66
CA GLU A 308 -6.42 -2.06 5.10
C GLU A 308 -7.49 -1.06 4.63
N ALA A 309 -7.91 -1.12 3.36
CA ALA A 309 -9.00 -0.31 2.82
C ALA A 309 -10.36 -0.62 3.50
N LEU A 310 -10.54 -1.83 3.99
CA LEU A 310 -11.73 -2.29 4.70
C LEU A 310 -11.61 -2.15 6.24
N GLU A 311 -10.64 -1.35 6.72
CA GLU A 311 -10.42 -1.05 8.14
C GLU A 311 -10.29 -2.30 9.04
N HIS A 312 -9.78 -3.41 8.48
CA HIS A 312 -9.60 -4.69 9.16
C HIS A 312 -10.88 -5.25 9.84
N ARG A 313 -12.06 -4.89 9.31
CA ARG A 313 -13.35 -5.34 9.88
C ARG A 313 -13.59 -6.82 9.61
N PRO A 314 -13.87 -7.66 10.63
CA PRO A 314 -14.18 -9.07 10.43
C PRO A 314 -15.38 -9.32 9.52
N LYS A 315 -16.41 -8.46 9.55
CA LYS A 315 -17.58 -8.55 8.65
C LYS A 315 -17.21 -8.43 7.17
N ALA A 316 -16.13 -7.73 6.83
CA ALA A 316 -15.66 -7.63 5.46
C ALA A 316 -15.19 -8.98 4.89
N VAL A 317 -14.78 -9.91 5.75
CA VAL A 317 -14.44 -11.29 5.35
C VAL A 317 -15.68 -12.03 4.85
N GLU A 318 -16.83 -11.89 5.52
CA GLU A 318 -18.09 -12.51 5.11
C GLU A 318 -18.55 -11.97 3.74
N GLU A 319 -18.42 -10.66 3.52
CA GLU A 319 -18.76 -10.03 2.25
C GLU A 319 -17.83 -10.48 1.12
N ALA A 320 -16.53 -10.59 1.40
CA ALA A 320 -15.55 -11.07 0.44
C ALA A 320 -15.76 -12.54 0.05
N VAL A 321 -16.10 -13.39 1.03
CA VAL A 321 -16.41 -14.81 0.79
C VAL A 321 -17.68 -14.97 -0.05
N LEU A 322 -18.71 -14.17 0.25
CA LEU A 322 -19.92 -14.13 -0.57
C LEU A 322 -19.61 -13.72 -2.02
N ALA A 323 -18.83 -12.65 -2.22
CA ALA A 323 -18.42 -12.18 -3.53
C ALA A 323 -17.64 -13.25 -4.30
N ALA A 324 -16.70 -13.90 -3.62
CA ALA A 324 -15.89 -14.97 -4.22
C ALA A 324 -16.75 -16.17 -4.65
N ARG A 325 -17.72 -16.57 -3.82
CA ARG A 325 -18.66 -17.65 -4.17
C ARG A 325 -19.56 -17.27 -5.35
N LEU A 326 -20.05 -16.01 -5.39
CA LEU A 326 -20.83 -15.51 -6.53
C LEU A 326 -20.01 -15.53 -7.83
N LEU A 327 -18.71 -15.22 -7.78
CA LEU A 327 -17.82 -15.20 -8.93
C LEU A 327 -17.21 -16.57 -9.26
N ASP A 328 -17.29 -17.56 -8.37
CA ASP A 328 -16.52 -18.78 -8.38
C ASP A 328 -15.00 -18.53 -8.42
N ALA A 329 -14.54 -17.61 -7.58
CA ALA A 329 -13.17 -17.12 -7.55
C ALA A 329 -12.41 -17.61 -6.32
N TYR A 330 -11.09 -17.72 -6.45
CA TYR A 330 -10.19 -17.80 -5.30
C TYR A 330 -10.19 -16.48 -4.52
N VAL A 331 -9.90 -16.54 -3.23
CA VAL A 331 -9.82 -15.34 -2.39
C VAL A 331 -8.37 -15.07 -2.00
N CYS A 332 -7.95 -13.80 -2.14
CA CYS A 332 -6.63 -13.34 -1.73
C CYS A 332 -6.77 -12.15 -0.78
N PHE A 333 -6.58 -12.37 0.51
CA PHE A 333 -6.54 -11.30 1.51
C PHE A 333 -5.16 -10.66 1.56
N HIS A 334 -5.09 -9.34 1.45
CA HIS A 334 -3.87 -8.56 1.59
C HIS A 334 -4.09 -7.34 2.51
N GLY A 335 -3.00 -6.63 2.89
CA GLY A 335 -3.13 -5.56 3.88
C GLY A 335 -3.55 -6.09 5.25
N LEU A 336 -3.11 -7.32 5.61
CA LEU A 336 -3.46 -7.97 6.88
C LEU A 336 -2.75 -7.33 8.07
N ASP A 337 -1.55 -6.79 7.83
CA ASP A 337 -0.74 -6.16 8.87
C ASP A 337 -1.31 -4.79 9.23
N THR A 338 -1.31 -4.45 10.52
CA THR A 338 -1.65 -3.11 11.00
C THR A 338 -0.39 -2.29 11.24
N THR A 339 -0.51 -0.98 11.20
CA THR A 339 0.59 -0.06 11.50
C THR A 339 0.31 0.59 12.84
N GLY A 340 1.17 0.30 13.84
CA GLY A 340 1.08 0.90 15.16
C GLY A 340 1.37 2.41 15.15
N PRO A 341 1.12 3.12 16.26
CA PRO A 341 1.28 4.58 16.37
C PRO A 341 2.71 5.06 16.06
N GLU A 342 3.72 4.24 16.34
CA GLU A 342 5.14 4.52 16.08
C GLU A 342 5.59 4.07 14.68
N GLY A 343 4.64 3.59 13.84
CA GLY A 343 4.92 3.09 12.49
C GLY A 343 5.52 1.68 12.47
N GLU A 344 5.46 0.96 13.57
CA GLU A 344 5.82 -0.46 13.62
C GLU A 344 4.74 -1.28 12.91
N VAL A 345 5.19 -2.29 12.16
CA VAL A 345 4.26 -3.23 11.52
C VAL A 345 3.83 -4.25 12.55
N GLU A 346 2.56 -4.23 12.90
CA GLU A 346 1.96 -5.22 13.78
C GLU A 346 1.33 -6.36 12.96
N PRO A 347 1.35 -7.61 13.45
CA PRO A 347 0.72 -8.71 12.74
C PRO A 347 -0.81 -8.55 12.72
N ALA A 348 -1.45 -9.29 11.81
CA ALA A 348 -2.91 -9.34 11.69
C ALA A 348 -3.59 -9.61 13.05
N SER A 349 -4.69 -8.88 13.30
CA SER A 349 -5.43 -9.02 14.57
C SER A 349 -5.97 -10.45 14.75
N PRO A 350 -6.03 -10.97 15.98
CA PRO A 350 -6.61 -12.29 16.25
C PRO A 350 -8.05 -12.43 15.75
N ALA A 351 -8.87 -11.39 15.87
CA ALA A 351 -10.26 -11.40 15.42
C ALA A 351 -10.36 -11.54 13.89
N LEU A 352 -9.46 -10.91 13.12
CA LEU A 352 -9.43 -11.03 11.68
C LEU A 352 -8.97 -12.41 11.22
N THR A 353 -7.90 -12.95 11.85
CA THR A 353 -7.41 -14.29 11.54
C THR A 353 -8.42 -15.36 11.88
N GLU A 354 -9.17 -15.22 12.97
CA GLU A 354 -10.27 -16.08 13.36
C GLU A 354 -11.42 -16.03 12.34
N ALA A 355 -11.83 -14.84 11.91
CA ALA A 355 -12.87 -14.67 10.88
C ALA A 355 -12.50 -15.38 9.57
N ILE A 356 -11.23 -15.27 9.13
CA ILE A 356 -10.75 -15.98 7.94
C ILE A 356 -10.69 -17.50 8.16
N ALA A 357 -10.31 -17.94 9.37
CA ALA A 357 -10.23 -19.35 9.71
C ALA A 357 -11.59 -20.03 9.66
N GLN A 358 -12.63 -19.36 10.17
CA GLN A 358 -14.00 -19.87 10.25
C GLN A 358 -14.81 -19.65 8.97
N ALA A 359 -14.31 -18.85 8.02
CA ALA A 359 -15.02 -18.54 6.79
C ALA A 359 -15.22 -19.79 5.91
N ASP A 360 -16.45 -20.00 5.44
CA ASP A 360 -16.80 -21.07 4.49
C ASP A 360 -16.45 -20.67 3.06
N ILE A 361 -15.22 -20.95 2.67
CA ILE A 361 -14.66 -20.55 1.37
C ILE A 361 -14.88 -21.67 0.36
N SER A 362 -15.49 -21.33 -0.78
CA SER A 362 -15.90 -22.28 -1.81
C SER A 362 -14.74 -22.88 -2.61
N ARG A 363 -13.66 -22.13 -2.80
CA ARG A 363 -12.47 -22.54 -3.54
C ARG A 363 -11.22 -22.41 -2.69
N GLU A 364 -10.54 -23.50 -2.44
CA GLU A 364 -9.25 -23.57 -1.75
C GLU A 364 -8.10 -23.71 -2.75
N PRO A 365 -6.91 -23.17 -2.45
CA PRO A 365 -6.52 -22.50 -1.20
C PRO A 365 -6.91 -21.03 -1.13
N VAL A 366 -7.03 -20.50 0.12
CA VAL A 366 -7.07 -19.08 0.40
C VAL A 366 -5.68 -18.51 0.36
N PHE A 367 -5.49 -17.35 -0.29
CA PHE A 367 -4.21 -16.66 -0.29
C PHE A 367 -4.17 -15.57 0.78
N LEU A 368 -3.07 -15.55 1.55
CA LEU A 368 -2.85 -14.60 2.64
C LEU A 368 -1.54 -13.84 2.39
N LEU A 369 -1.60 -12.54 2.14
CA LEU A 369 -0.42 -11.72 1.87
C LEU A 369 -0.12 -10.81 3.05
N SER A 370 1.06 -10.98 3.66
CA SER A 370 1.51 -10.25 4.85
C SER A 370 2.94 -9.72 4.68
N LYS A 371 3.29 -8.63 5.37
CA LYS A 371 4.66 -8.09 5.40
C LYS A 371 5.57 -8.96 6.27
N ARG A 372 5.00 -9.50 7.34
CA ARG A 372 5.67 -10.38 8.32
C ARG A 372 5.03 -11.75 8.34
N ARG A 373 5.73 -12.70 8.93
CA ARG A 373 5.21 -14.04 9.17
C ARG A 373 3.98 -13.98 10.07
N LEU A 374 2.92 -14.69 9.69
CA LEU A 374 1.72 -14.80 10.51
C LEU A 374 2.06 -15.50 11.84
N PRO A 375 1.54 -15.02 12.97
CA PRO A 375 1.90 -15.55 14.28
C PRO A 375 1.42 -16.99 14.50
N ARG A 376 0.37 -17.41 13.79
CA ARG A 376 -0.19 -18.77 13.83
C ARG A 376 -0.72 -19.13 12.43
N PRO A 377 -0.76 -20.42 12.06
CA PRO A 377 -1.48 -20.88 10.88
C PRO A 377 -2.94 -20.45 10.98
N VAL A 378 -3.46 -19.81 9.93
CA VAL A 378 -4.86 -19.36 9.90
C VAL A 378 -5.80 -20.55 9.68
N ARG A 379 -5.33 -21.55 8.91
CA ARG A 379 -6.06 -22.82 8.69
C ARG A 379 -5.13 -24.00 8.98
N PRO A 380 -5.65 -25.19 9.35
CA PRO A 380 -4.83 -26.35 9.71
C PRO A 380 -3.78 -26.71 8.65
N ALA A 381 -4.16 -26.74 7.38
CA ALA A 381 -3.26 -27.03 6.26
C ALA A 381 -2.79 -25.71 5.60
N THR A 382 -2.02 -24.89 6.33
CA THR A 382 -1.43 -23.65 5.79
C THR A 382 0.01 -23.89 5.35
N VAL A 383 0.33 -23.52 4.11
CA VAL A 383 1.70 -23.53 3.57
C VAL A 383 2.21 -22.09 3.51
N GLU A 384 3.42 -21.85 4.00
CA GLU A 384 4.03 -20.51 4.00
C GLU A 384 5.18 -20.42 2.99
N PHE A 385 5.16 -19.33 2.20
CA PHE A 385 6.24 -18.94 1.30
C PHE A 385 6.75 -17.55 1.69
N SER A 386 8.04 -17.32 1.48
CA SER A 386 8.64 -16.00 1.70
C SER A 386 9.26 -15.48 0.41
N ILE A 387 8.98 -14.23 0.07
CA ILE A 387 9.66 -13.53 -1.01
C ILE A 387 10.84 -12.79 -0.41
N PRO A 388 12.08 -13.22 -0.65
CA PRO A 388 13.26 -12.54 -0.15
C PRO A 388 13.45 -11.19 -0.87
N ALA A 389 14.30 -10.33 -0.32
CA ALA A 389 14.77 -9.16 -1.05
C ALA A 389 15.44 -9.60 -2.37
N PRO A 390 15.21 -8.86 -3.49
CA PRO A 390 15.75 -9.22 -4.78
C PRO A 390 17.28 -9.32 -4.75
N LYS A 391 17.83 -10.36 -5.37
CA LYS A 391 19.28 -10.48 -5.61
C LYS A 391 19.70 -9.41 -6.62
N GLU A 392 21.00 -9.12 -6.67
CA GLU A 392 21.55 -8.11 -7.59
C GLU A 392 21.20 -8.41 -9.06
N SER A 393 21.35 -9.67 -9.49
CA SER A 393 21.00 -10.08 -10.86
C SER A 393 19.51 -9.87 -11.18
N GLU A 394 18.64 -10.11 -10.22
CA GLU A 394 17.20 -9.88 -10.36
C GLU A 394 16.88 -8.38 -10.41
N ARG A 395 17.55 -7.57 -9.55
CA ARG A 395 17.42 -6.10 -9.61
C ARG A 395 17.89 -5.56 -10.95
N LEU A 396 19.07 -6.02 -11.44
CA LEU A 396 19.57 -5.60 -12.74
C LEU A 396 18.57 -5.93 -13.86
N ALA A 397 17.99 -7.13 -13.85
CA ALA A 397 16.98 -7.52 -14.83
C ALA A 397 15.73 -6.62 -14.75
N LEU A 398 15.30 -6.24 -13.55
CA LEU A 398 14.18 -5.31 -13.35
C LEU A 398 14.52 -3.89 -13.81
N PHE A 399 15.73 -3.37 -13.48
CA PHE A 399 16.19 -2.08 -13.99
C PHE A 399 16.23 -2.08 -15.52
N THR A 400 16.80 -3.13 -16.13
CA THR A 400 16.87 -3.26 -17.59
C THR A 400 15.47 -3.28 -18.21
N HIS A 401 14.53 -4.01 -17.61
CA HIS A 401 13.16 -4.09 -18.12
C HIS A 401 12.43 -2.74 -18.01
N TYR A 402 12.41 -2.11 -16.84
CA TYR A 402 11.62 -0.90 -16.62
C TYR A 402 12.24 0.36 -17.25
N PHE A 403 13.58 0.41 -17.36
CA PHE A 403 14.29 1.54 -17.96
C PHE A 403 14.50 1.41 -19.47
N ALA A 404 14.06 0.31 -20.11
CA ALA A 404 14.22 0.07 -21.54
C ALA A 404 13.65 1.20 -22.43
N GLN A 405 12.62 1.90 -21.97
CA GLN A 405 11.97 3.00 -22.70
C GLN A 405 12.33 4.40 -22.17
N VAL A 406 13.22 4.49 -21.19
CA VAL A 406 13.66 5.76 -20.62
C VAL A 406 14.79 6.32 -21.44
N PRO A 407 14.70 7.55 -21.99
CA PRO A 407 15.80 8.17 -22.71
C PRO A 407 16.93 8.51 -21.74
N MET A 408 18.07 7.83 -21.87
CA MET A 408 19.25 7.99 -20.99
C MET A 408 20.50 8.27 -21.80
N GLU A 409 21.43 9.03 -21.19
CA GLU A 409 22.77 9.20 -21.74
C GLU A 409 23.57 7.88 -21.71
N ALA A 410 24.51 7.71 -22.65
CA ALA A 410 25.32 6.49 -22.75
C ALA A 410 26.20 6.22 -21.51
N GLN A 411 26.39 7.22 -20.65
CA GLN A 411 27.19 7.11 -19.43
C GLN A 411 26.40 6.49 -18.27
N VAL A 412 25.06 6.36 -18.36
CA VAL A 412 24.23 5.78 -17.32
C VAL A 412 24.37 4.25 -17.34
N GLN A 413 24.90 3.69 -16.26
CA GLN A 413 25.06 2.25 -16.12
C GLN A 413 24.02 1.67 -15.16
N LEU A 414 23.06 0.92 -15.69
CA LEU A 414 22.00 0.28 -14.88
C LEU A 414 22.56 -0.72 -13.87
N GLN A 415 23.72 -1.28 -14.14
CA GLN A 415 24.41 -2.17 -13.21
C GLN A 415 24.83 -1.43 -11.94
N GLU A 416 25.37 -0.22 -12.03
CA GLU A 416 25.70 0.60 -10.87
C GLU A 416 24.46 0.89 -10.03
N LEU A 417 23.31 1.19 -10.67
CA LEU A 417 22.04 1.41 -9.97
C LEU A 417 21.55 0.16 -9.26
N SER A 418 21.67 -1.03 -9.88
CA SER A 418 21.26 -2.30 -9.27
C SER A 418 22.08 -2.69 -8.05
N VAL A 419 23.36 -2.33 -8.03
CA VAL A 419 24.26 -2.53 -6.87
C VAL A 419 23.93 -1.51 -5.78
N LYS A 420 23.82 -0.23 -6.17
CA LYS A 420 23.67 0.88 -5.25
C LYS A 420 22.31 0.89 -4.56
N PHE A 421 21.22 0.63 -5.30
CA PHE A 421 19.86 0.65 -4.77
C PHE A 421 19.34 -0.76 -4.52
N ARG A 422 19.23 -1.16 -3.24
CA ARG A 422 18.65 -2.45 -2.84
C ARG A 422 17.12 -2.44 -2.91
N PHE A 423 16.58 -1.99 -4.03
CA PHE A 423 15.16 -1.76 -4.24
C PHE A 423 14.36 -3.03 -4.41
N VAL A 424 13.12 -2.97 -3.96
CA VAL A 424 12.06 -3.91 -4.34
C VAL A 424 11.46 -3.52 -5.71
N PRO A 425 10.79 -4.44 -6.43
CA PRO A 425 10.26 -4.19 -7.77
C PRO A 425 9.43 -2.91 -7.91
N ARG A 426 8.57 -2.62 -6.92
CA ARG A 426 7.73 -1.41 -6.92
C ARG A 426 8.56 -0.13 -6.97
N GLN A 427 9.66 -0.07 -6.24
CA GLN A 427 10.54 1.09 -6.20
C GLN A 427 11.27 1.28 -7.53
N ILE A 428 11.75 0.19 -8.15
CA ILE A 428 12.42 0.25 -9.46
C ILE A 428 11.44 0.75 -10.53
N LYS A 429 10.22 0.19 -10.55
CA LYS A 429 9.16 0.64 -11.45
C LYS A 429 8.80 2.11 -11.23
N GLY A 430 8.65 2.54 -9.98
CA GLY A 430 8.37 3.94 -9.63
C GLY A 430 9.46 4.90 -10.11
N ALA A 431 10.74 4.54 -9.91
CA ALA A 431 11.88 5.32 -10.39
C ALA A 431 11.87 5.45 -11.94
N ALA A 432 11.62 4.34 -12.63
CA ALA A 432 11.56 4.33 -14.10
C ALA A 432 10.39 5.16 -14.63
N MET A 433 9.20 5.06 -14.04
CA MET A 433 8.03 5.89 -14.42
C MET A 433 8.30 7.38 -14.25
N GLN A 434 8.94 7.76 -13.13
CA GLN A 434 9.31 9.13 -12.87
C GLN A 434 10.38 9.63 -13.85
N ALA A 435 11.39 8.82 -14.11
CA ALA A 435 12.42 9.13 -15.11
C ALA A 435 11.82 9.29 -16.53
N ALA A 436 10.95 8.38 -16.94
CA ALA A 436 10.24 8.48 -18.21
C ALA A 436 9.39 9.76 -18.31
N GLY A 437 8.72 10.16 -17.23
CA GLY A 437 7.98 11.42 -17.13
C GLY A 437 8.88 12.64 -17.33
N LEU A 438 10.02 12.69 -16.62
CA LEU A 438 10.99 13.78 -16.76
C LEU A 438 11.62 13.83 -18.15
N GLY A 439 11.98 12.68 -18.74
CA GLY A 439 12.52 12.60 -20.09
C GLY A 439 11.57 13.16 -21.15
N ARG A 440 10.26 12.92 -21.01
CA ARG A 440 9.23 13.51 -21.90
C ARG A 440 9.09 15.02 -21.72
N ILE A 441 9.21 15.54 -20.48
CA ILE A 441 9.08 16.97 -20.20
C ILE A 441 10.31 17.74 -20.73
N GLN A 442 11.51 17.17 -20.56
CA GLN A 442 12.76 17.83 -20.94
C GLN A 442 13.14 17.66 -22.41
N ASP A 443 12.51 16.69 -23.08
CA ASP A 443 12.82 16.29 -24.47
C ASP A 443 14.33 16.07 -24.72
N LYS A 444 15.02 15.53 -23.72
CA LYS A 444 16.45 15.24 -23.72
C LYS A 444 16.74 13.93 -22.98
N PRO A 445 17.81 13.22 -23.38
CA PRO A 445 18.31 12.11 -22.60
C PRO A 445 18.69 12.55 -21.18
N LEU A 446 18.31 11.74 -20.19
CA LEU A 446 18.56 12.03 -18.78
C LEU A 446 20.00 11.67 -18.41
N ASP A 447 20.65 12.57 -17.70
CA ASP A 447 21.98 12.36 -17.15
C ASP A 447 21.94 11.42 -15.92
N ASN A 448 23.11 10.92 -15.54
CA ASN A 448 23.28 10.02 -14.41
C ASN A 448 22.72 10.62 -13.09
N ARG A 449 22.92 11.93 -12.89
CA ARG A 449 22.47 12.63 -11.68
C ARG A 449 20.94 12.64 -11.57
N THR A 450 20.24 12.92 -12.67
CA THR A 450 18.78 12.95 -12.72
C THR A 450 18.19 11.56 -12.47
N ILE A 451 18.78 10.52 -13.08
CA ILE A 451 18.35 9.13 -12.85
C ILE A 451 18.53 8.74 -11.36
N HIS A 452 19.68 9.06 -10.77
CA HIS A 452 19.91 8.85 -9.35
C HIS A 452 18.88 9.59 -8.47
N ALA A 453 18.54 10.84 -8.82
CA ALA A 453 17.53 11.60 -8.10
C ALA A 453 16.14 10.94 -8.18
N CYS A 454 15.76 10.35 -9.32
CA CYS A 454 14.53 9.58 -9.47
C CYS A 454 14.53 8.32 -8.57
N CYS A 455 15.67 7.64 -8.48
CA CYS A 455 15.82 6.51 -7.56
C CYS A 455 15.70 6.96 -6.09
N TYR A 456 16.40 8.01 -5.68
CA TYR A 456 16.32 8.49 -4.30
C TYR A 456 14.90 8.93 -3.89
N ARG A 457 14.09 9.45 -4.79
CA ARG A 457 12.69 9.79 -4.50
C ARG A 457 11.80 8.58 -4.21
N GLN A 458 12.24 7.36 -4.55
CA GLN A 458 11.53 6.12 -4.21
C GLN A 458 11.90 5.59 -2.83
N VAL A 459 12.90 6.17 -2.18
CA VAL A 459 13.24 5.85 -0.80
C VAL A 459 12.26 6.58 0.11
N VAL A 460 11.51 5.85 0.92
CA VAL A 460 10.58 6.44 1.89
C VAL A 460 11.39 7.06 3.03
N HIS A 461 11.48 8.38 3.08
CA HIS A 461 12.28 9.09 4.06
C HIS A 461 11.57 9.24 5.41
N ARG A 462 11.73 8.25 6.30
CA ARG A 462 11.53 8.46 7.73
C ARG A 462 12.73 9.19 8.38
N LEU A 463 13.87 9.23 7.68
CA LEU A 463 15.05 9.96 8.11
C LEU A 463 14.81 11.45 8.32
N ASP A 464 13.92 12.08 7.59
CA ASP A 464 13.62 13.52 7.69
C ASP A 464 13.13 13.97 9.09
N LYS A 465 12.65 13.03 9.91
CA LYS A 465 12.26 13.28 11.30
C LYS A 465 13.45 13.28 12.28
N LEU A 466 14.50 12.54 11.95
CA LEU A 466 15.66 12.28 12.84
C LEU A 466 16.97 12.88 12.31
N ALA A 467 17.01 13.26 11.04
CA ALA A 467 18.19 13.75 10.35
C ALA A 467 17.82 14.85 9.34
N ARG A 468 18.72 15.79 9.13
CA ARG A 468 18.57 16.84 8.14
C ARG A 468 19.21 16.43 6.81
N ARG A 469 18.48 16.36 5.74
CA ARG A 469 19.03 16.18 4.39
C ARG A 469 19.87 17.41 4.00
N VAL A 470 21.06 17.16 3.48
CA VAL A 470 21.98 18.18 2.99
C VAL A 470 22.20 17.96 1.50
N GLU A 471 21.90 18.99 0.69
CA GLU A 471 22.20 18.95 -0.74
C GLU A 471 23.68 19.22 -0.96
N PRO A 472 24.44 18.29 -1.61
CA PRO A 472 25.87 18.47 -1.87
C PRO A 472 26.10 19.53 -2.93
N CYS A 473 26.55 20.73 -2.55
CA CYS A 473 26.82 21.84 -3.48
C CYS A 473 28.31 22.02 -3.81
N TYR A 474 29.22 21.51 -2.98
CA TYR A 474 30.66 21.72 -3.13
C TYR A 474 31.32 20.66 -4.03
N THR A 475 32.48 21.03 -4.63
CA THR A 475 33.30 20.22 -5.52
C THR A 475 34.74 20.11 -4.97
N TRP A 476 35.57 19.27 -5.61
CA TRP A 476 37.01 19.20 -5.28
C TRP A 476 37.74 20.53 -5.51
N GLU A 477 37.24 21.38 -6.38
CA GLU A 477 37.81 22.69 -6.66
C GLU A 477 37.63 23.65 -5.48
N ASP A 478 36.58 23.48 -4.69
CA ASP A 478 36.30 24.32 -3.52
C ASP A 478 37.16 23.96 -2.31
N VAL A 479 37.79 22.79 -2.32
CA VAL A 479 38.57 22.26 -1.17
C VAL A 479 40.00 22.74 -1.18
N VAL A 480 40.40 23.43 -0.12
CA VAL A 480 41.79 23.77 0.15
C VAL A 480 42.31 22.93 1.32
N LEU A 481 43.04 21.88 1.01
CA LEU A 481 43.64 20.95 1.98
C LEU A 481 45.01 20.48 1.49
N PRO A 482 45.91 20.01 2.37
CA PRO A 482 47.16 19.34 1.98
C PRO A 482 46.87 18.18 1.02
N GLN A 483 47.76 18.00 0.03
CA GLN A 483 47.55 16.99 -1.02
C GLN A 483 47.46 15.56 -0.46
N SER A 484 48.14 15.27 0.66
CA SER A 484 48.03 13.99 1.37
C SER A 484 46.63 13.69 1.85
N GLN A 485 45.94 14.70 2.41
CA GLN A 485 44.56 14.56 2.92
C GLN A 485 43.55 14.44 1.76
N LYS A 486 43.76 15.20 0.68
CA LYS A 486 42.93 15.06 -0.53
C LYS A 486 43.02 13.64 -1.13
N ARG A 487 44.27 13.07 -1.20
CA ARG A 487 44.47 11.70 -1.67
C ARG A 487 43.76 10.68 -0.79
N LEU A 488 43.77 10.86 0.53
CA LEU A 488 43.10 9.97 1.48
C LEU A 488 41.58 9.96 1.27
N MET A 489 41.00 11.14 1.06
CA MET A 489 39.57 11.26 0.74
C MET A 489 39.23 10.62 -0.62
N GLN A 490 40.10 10.78 -1.64
CA GLN A 490 39.93 10.10 -2.93
C GLN A 490 40.04 8.58 -2.80
N GLN A 491 40.93 8.06 -1.95
CA GLN A 491 41.00 6.63 -1.65
C GLN A 491 39.71 6.15 -0.98
N ALA A 492 39.15 6.92 -0.06
CA ALA A 492 37.88 6.61 0.55
C ALA A 492 36.72 6.56 -0.50
N CYS A 493 36.69 7.49 -1.45
CA CYS A 493 35.74 7.44 -2.56
C CYS A 493 35.94 6.20 -3.44
N ASN A 494 37.20 5.85 -3.75
CA ASN A 494 37.52 4.66 -4.54
C ASN A 494 37.13 3.37 -3.80
N HIS A 495 37.24 3.32 -2.47
CA HIS A 495 36.79 2.19 -1.67
C HIS A 495 35.31 1.86 -1.97
N ILE A 496 34.44 2.86 -1.94
CA ILE A 496 33.01 2.69 -2.25
C ILE A 496 32.79 2.38 -3.73
N ARG A 497 33.46 3.09 -4.65
CA ARG A 497 33.29 2.89 -6.09
C ARG A 497 33.64 1.46 -6.53
N TYR A 498 34.67 0.87 -5.94
CA TYR A 498 35.14 -0.47 -6.30
C TYR A 498 34.75 -1.56 -5.30
N GLN A 499 33.89 -1.24 -4.33
CA GLN A 499 33.44 -2.16 -3.28
C GLN A 499 32.87 -3.47 -3.86
N HIS A 500 31.98 -3.38 -4.84
CA HIS A 500 31.38 -4.53 -5.52
C HIS A 500 32.46 -5.43 -6.15
N ARG A 501 33.38 -4.85 -6.90
CA ARG A 501 34.44 -5.56 -7.59
C ARG A 501 35.32 -6.34 -6.61
N VAL A 502 35.70 -5.70 -5.50
CA VAL A 502 36.59 -6.31 -4.49
C VAL A 502 35.83 -7.39 -3.72
N TYR A 503 34.65 -7.09 -3.19
CA TYR A 503 33.98 -8.05 -2.32
C TYR A 503 33.32 -9.20 -3.09
N GLN A 504 32.70 -8.95 -4.23
CA GLN A 504 31.94 -9.98 -4.97
C GLN A 504 32.78 -10.63 -6.07
N GLU A 505 33.35 -9.86 -7.03
CA GLU A 505 34.07 -10.43 -8.16
C GLU A 505 35.38 -11.08 -7.71
N TRP A 506 36.15 -10.44 -6.81
CA TRP A 506 37.38 -10.99 -6.25
C TRP A 506 37.15 -11.96 -5.07
N GLY A 507 35.87 -12.05 -4.58
CA GLY A 507 35.46 -13.03 -3.59
C GLY A 507 35.89 -12.76 -2.16
N PHE A 508 36.30 -11.52 -1.80
CA PHE A 508 36.65 -11.15 -0.43
C PHE A 508 35.49 -11.33 0.55
N GLU A 509 34.24 -11.19 0.08
CA GLU A 509 33.01 -11.42 0.87
C GLU A 509 32.96 -12.80 1.53
N LYS A 510 33.51 -13.84 0.86
CA LYS A 510 33.52 -15.20 1.41
C LYS A 510 34.51 -15.36 2.60
N LYS A 511 35.44 -14.43 2.75
CA LYS A 511 36.45 -14.46 3.81
C LYS A 511 36.17 -13.45 4.92
N LEU A 512 35.49 -12.34 4.60
CA LEU A 512 35.23 -11.25 5.52
C LEU A 512 33.72 -11.20 5.81
N GLY A 513 33.34 -11.67 6.99
CA GLY A 513 31.92 -11.78 7.39
C GLY A 513 31.28 -10.46 7.86
N TYR A 514 32.04 -9.40 8.12
CA TYR A 514 31.60 -8.11 8.68
C TYR A 514 32.51 -6.97 8.22
N GLY A 515 32.10 -5.72 8.43
CA GLY A 515 32.92 -4.53 8.17
C GLY A 515 33.05 -4.18 6.68
N LYS A 516 31.93 -4.33 5.91
CA LYS A 516 31.89 -3.97 4.48
C LYS A 516 31.68 -2.47 4.25
N GLY A 517 31.22 -1.74 5.25
CA GLY A 517 30.94 -0.31 5.20
C GLY A 517 32.21 0.54 5.27
N LEU A 518 32.04 1.82 4.99
CA LEU A 518 33.11 2.80 5.05
C LEU A 518 32.88 3.78 6.21
N SER A 519 33.75 3.77 7.18
CA SER A 519 33.79 4.74 8.28
C SER A 519 34.93 5.73 8.08
N ILE A 520 34.62 7.03 8.06
CA ILE A 520 35.60 8.11 7.89
C ILE A 520 35.52 9.05 9.08
N LEU A 521 36.63 9.33 9.73
CA LEU A 521 36.72 10.33 10.78
C LEU A 521 37.39 11.61 10.23
N PHE A 522 36.69 12.72 10.32
CA PHE A 522 37.19 14.07 10.04
C PHE A 522 37.58 14.74 11.35
N ALA A 523 38.84 15.02 11.49
CA ALA A 523 39.45 15.48 12.73
C ALA A 523 40.16 16.84 12.54
N GLY A 524 39.75 17.87 13.29
CA GLY A 524 40.39 19.19 13.18
C GLY A 524 39.57 20.30 13.81
N ALA A 525 40.17 21.49 13.92
CA ALA A 525 39.52 22.65 14.54
C ALA A 525 38.20 23.07 13.88
N PRO A 526 37.30 23.79 14.57
CA PRO A 526 36.08 24.36 13.97
C PRO A 526 36.44 25.24 12.75
N GLY A 527 35.57 25.20 11.71
CA GLY A 527 35.76 26.05 10.53
C GLY A 527 36.83 25.62 9.54
N THR A 528 37.44 24.44 9.69
CA THR A 528 38.48 23.91 8.75
C THR A 528 37.91 23.18 7.54
N GLY A 529 36.61 23.11 7.36
CA GLY A 529 35.95 22.60 6.16
C GLY A 529 35.46 21.16 6.22
N LYS A 530 35.35 20.53 7.40
CA LYS A 530 34.90 19.14 7.59
C LYS A 530 33.55 18.85 6.92
N THR A 531 32.54 19.65 7.21
CA THR A 531 31.19 19.47 6.63
C THR A 531 31.17 19.73 5.11
N MET A 532 32.00 20.65 4.61
CA MET A 532 32.17 20.90 3.18
C MET A 532 32.76 19.68 2.47
N CYS A 533 33.81 19.09 3.03
CA CYS A 533 34.45 17.90 2.47
C CYS A 533 33.54 16.66 2.50
N ALA A 534 32.66 16.52 3.49
CA ALA A 534 31.63 15.47 3.50
C ALA A 534 30.67 15.64 2.32
N GLN A 535 30.27 16.88 1.99
CA GLN A 535 29.45 17.18 0.81
C GLN A 535 30.19 16.88 -0.50
N VAL A 536 31.51 17.15 -0.58
CA VAL A 536 32.31 16.79 -1.76
C VAL A 536 32.31 15.29 -2.00
N ILE A 537 32.50 14.48 -0.93
CA ILE A 537 32.42 13.02 -1.02
C ILE A 537 31.01 12.58 -1.48
N ALA A 538 29.96 13.18 -0.92
CA ALA A 538 28.60 12.85 -1.27
C ALA A 538 28.30 13.15 -2.78
N ARG A 539 28.79 14.29 -3.27
CA ARG A 539 28.68 14.68 -4.68
C ARG A 539 29.46 13.76 -5.61
N GLU A 540 30.69 13.43 -5.27
CA GLU A 540 31.55 12.53 -6.04
C GLU A 540 30.98 11.13 -6.18
N LEU A 541 30.33 10.62 -5.11
CA LEU A 541 29.69 9.31 -5.09
C LEU A 541 28.24 9.33 -5.58
N ASN A 542 27.70 10.49 -5.95
CA ASN A 542 26.27 10.69 -6.26
C ASN A 542 25.35 10.11 -5.15
N MET A 543 25.73 10.32 -3.87
CA MET A 543 24.96 9.83 -2.72
C MET A 543 24.29 10.99 -2.01
N GLU A 544 23.08 10.74 -1.48
CA GLU A 544 22.44 11.68 -0.55
C GLU A 544 23.21 11.73 0.78
N MET A 545 23.23 12.88 1.41
CA MET A 545 23.86 13.09 2.71
C MET A 545 22.84 13.52 3.73
N TYR A 546 22.80 12.82 4.85
CA TYR A 546 21.96 13.15 6.00
C TYR A 546 22.83 13.55 7.19
N LYS A 547 22.66 14.81 7.61
CA LYS A 547 23.32 15.33 8.81
C LYS A 547 22.51 14.91 10.02
N ILE A 548 23.14 14.13 10.88
CA ILE A 548 22.59 13.62 12.13
C ILE A 548 22.92 14.60 13.25
N ASN A 549 21.90 15.10 13.91
CA ASN A 549 22.11 15.88 15.12
C ASN A 549 22.05 14.97 16.34
N ILE A 550 23.22 14.72 16.89
CA ILE A 550 23.41 13.82 18.03
C ILE A 550 22.58 14.24 19.25
N SER A 551 22.45 15.54 19.51
CA SER A 551 21.66 16.07 20.63
C SER A 551 20.15 15.85 20.49
N GLN A 552 19.64 15.56 19.28
CA GLN A 552 18.24 15.21 19.05
C GLN A 552 17.97 13.70 19.16
N ILE A 553 19.00 12.89 19.05
CA ILE A 553 18.92 11.42 19.14
C ILE A 553 19.04 10.96 20.58
N VAL A 554 19.92 11.61 21.36
CA VAL A 554 20.14 11.30 22.78
C VAL A 554 18.92 11.72 23.58
N SER A 555 18.24 10.76 24.17
CA SER A 555 17.05 10.97 25.02
C SER A 555 17.41 10.80 26.50
N LYS A 556 16.65 11.46 27.36
CA LYS A 556 16.73 11.26 28.82
C LYS A 556 16.13 9.92 29.27
N TYR A 557 15.40 9.23 28.37
CA TYR A 557 14.75 7.96 28.67
C TYR A 557 15.60 6.79 28.21
N ILE A 558 15.77 5.79 29.08
CA ILE A 558 16.56 4.60 28.81
C ILE A 558 15.95 3.82 27.65
N GLY A 559 16.78 3.47 26.63
CA GLY A 559 16.38 2.70 25.47
C GLY A 559 15.80 3.50 24.29
N GLU A 560 15.44 4.79 24.44
CA GLU A 560 14.98 5.63 23.33
C GLU A 560 16.13 6.01 22.38
N THR A 561 17.29 6.34 22.91
CA THR A 561 18.49 6.64 22.09
C THR A 561 18.82 5.47 21.17
N GLU A 562 18.79 4.24 21.68
CA GLU A 562 19.07 3.02 20.92
C GLU A 562 18.01 2.79 19.82
N LYS A 563 16.72 3.00 20.13
CA LYS A 563 15.63 2.92 19.15
C LYS A 563 15.77 3.95 18.04
N ASN A 564 16.09 5.20 18.38
CA ASN A 564 16.30 6.27 17.41
C ASN A 564 17.49 5.99 16.50
N LEU A 565 18.62 5.55 17.06
CA LEU A 565 19.80 5.13 16.30
C LEU A 565 19.46 3.95 15.38
N GLN A 566 18.79 2.93 15.89
CA GLN A 566 18.36 1.78 15.10
C GLN A 566 17.49 2.19 13.91
N ALA A 567 16.54 3.10 14.15
CA ALA A 567 15.69 3.63 13.08
C ALA A 567 16.51 4.35 12.01
N VAL A 568 17.46 5.22 12.41
CA VAL A 568 18.35 5.94 11.48
C VAL A 568 19.18 4.95 10.63
N PHE A 569 19.84 3.97 11.25
CA PHE A 569 20.68 3.03 10.52
C PHE A 569 19.87 2.07 9.64
N ASN A 570 18.68 1.63 10.07
CA ASN A 570 17.80 0.79 9.27
C ASN A 570 17.30 1.51 8.01
N GLU A 571 16.90 2.76 8.13
CA GLU A 571 16.49 3.57 6.97
C GLU A 571 17.67 3.88 6.05
N ALA A 572 18.85 4.16 6.62
CA ALA A 572 20.07 4.41 5.86
C ALA A 572 20.53 3.17 5.06
N ARG A 573 20.38 1.96 5.63
CA ARG A 573 20.68 0.70 4.91
C ARG A 573 19.84 0.54 3.65
N ASN A 574 18.58 0.97 3.69
CA ASN A 574 17.66 0.89 2.56
C ASN A 574 17.94 1.95 1.49
N SER A 575 18.47 3.12 1.91
CA SER A 575 18.68 4.27 1.03
C SER A 575 20.09 4.36 0.46
N ASN A 576 21.05 3.62 1.03
CA ASN A 576 22.48 3.73 0.69
C ASN A 576 22.97 5.19 0.65
N CYS A 577 22.70 5.93 1.71
CA CYS A 577 23.08 7.33 1.89
C CYS A 577 24.34 7.48 2.73
N ILE A 578 24.87 8.71 2.77
CA ILE A 578 25.94 9.07 3.68
C ILE A 578 25.32 9.58 4.99
N LEU A 579 25.64 8.93 6.09
CA LEU A 579 25.34 9.43 7.43
C LEU A 579 26.49 10.33 7.91
N PHE A 580 26.21 11.60 8.14
CA PHE A 580 27.16 12.57 8.65
C PHE A 580 26.85 12.93 10.09
N PHE A 581 27.71 12.47 11.01
CA PHE A 581 27.62 12.78 12.43
C PHE A 581 28.54 13.97 12.73
N ASP A 582 27.96 15.12 13.02
CA ASP A 582 28.70 16.31 13.43
C ASP A 582 28.89 16.35 14.95
N GLU A 583 29.98 16.94 15.40
CA GLU A 583 30.34 17.08 16.83
C GLU A 583 30.29 15.74 17.58
N CYS A 584 30.85 14.68 16.96
CA CYS A 584 30.80 13.34 17.52
C CYS A 584 31.57 13.16 18.85
N ASP A 585 32.46 14.11 19.20
CA ASP A 585 33.12 14.18 20.48
C ASP A 585 32.17 14.29 21.68
N ALA A 586 30.96 14.79 21.48
CA ALA A 586 29.92 14.84 22.51
C ALA A 586 29.51 13.44 23.02
N ILE A 587 29.56 12.42 22.14
CA ILE A 587 29.23 11.02 22.50
C ILE A 587 30.53 10.20 22.79
N PHE A 588 31.58 10.39 21.98
CA PHE A 588 32.78 9.53 22.01
C PHE A 588 33.87 9.99 22.96
N GLY A 589 33.58 10.89 23.90
CA GLY A 589 34.52 11.35 24.90
C GLY A 589 35.12 10.21 25.71
N LYS A 590 36.35 10.40 26.24
CA LYS A 590 36.99 9.43 27.12
C LYS A 590 36.02 8.99 28.21
N ARG A 591 35.94 7.68 28.42
CA ARG A 591 35.14 7.07 29.48
C ARG A 591 35.47 7.72 30.80
N SER A 592 34.50 8.44 31.37
CA SER A 592 34.60 8.87 32.78
C SER A 592 34.57 7.64 33.68
N ASP A 593 35.36 7.65 34.74
CA ASP A 593 35.25 6.62 35.79
C ASP A 593 33.79 6.59 36.27
N VAL A 594 33.20 5.39 36.15
CA VAL A 594 31.76 5.17 36.46
C VAL A 594 31.51 5.54 37.91
N LYS A 595 30.92 6.72 38.13
CA LYS A 595 30.51 7.18 39.47
C LYS A 595 29.01 7.06 39.70
N ASP A 596 28.18 7.12 38.62
CA ASP A 596 26.73 7.11 38.71
C ASP A 596 26.07 6.20 37.64
N ALA A 597 24.78 5.90 37.84
CA ALA A 597 23.96 5.11 36.89
C ALA A 597 23.85 5.79 35.51
N HIS A 598 23.95 7.13 35.45
CA HIS A 598 23.96 7.92 34.21
C HIS A 598 25.19 7.65 33.34
N ASP A 599 26.38 7.48 33.96
CA ASP A 599 27.62 7.18 33.24
C ASP A 599 27.59 5.78 32.62
N ARG A 600 26.93 4.82 33.27
CA ARG A 600 26.72 3.46 32.71
C ARG A 600 25.91 3.48 31.44
N ASN A 601 24.79 4.24 31.41
CA ASN A 601 23.90 4.31 30.26
C ASN A 601 24.59 4.99 29.07
N ALA A 602 25.33 6.09 29.29
CA ALA A 602 26.10 6.75 28.24
C ALA A 602 27.15 5.79 27.60
N ASN A 603 27.81 4.93 28.37
CA ASN A 603 28.74 3.94 27.86
C ASN A 603 28.04 2.84 27.01
N VAL A 604 26.80 2.46 27.35
CA VAL A 604 26.04 1.48 26.59
C VAL A 604 25.58 2.09 25.24
N GLU A 605 25.12 3.32 25.22
CA GLU A 605 24.74 4.06 24.01
C GLU A 605 25.92 4.21 23.04
N VAL A 606 27.11 4.55 23.55
CA VAL A 606 28.33 4.60 22.75
C VAL A 606 28.67 3.25 22.15
N ALA A 607 28.60 2.18 22.93
CA ALA A 607 28.91 0.82 22.47
C ALA A 607 27.90 0.40 21.37
N TYR A 608 26.62 0.73 21.54
CA TYR A 608 25.59 0.44 20.57
C TYR A 608 25.80 1.21 19.25
N LEU A 609 26.09 2.51 19.31
CA LEU A 609 26.40 3.31 18.12
C LEU A 609 27.62 2.76 17.37
N LEU A 610 28.66 2.37 18.09
CA LEU A 610 29.86 1.74 17.50
C LEU A 610 29.51 0.45 16.77
N GLN A 611 28.68 -0.39 17.36
CA GLN A 611 28.21 -1.61 16.73
C GLN A 611 27.42 -1.30 15.46
N GLN A 612 26.52 -0.32 15.51
CA GLN A 612 25.73 0.07 14.33
C GLN A 612 26.60 0.61 13.18
N ILE A 613 27.69 1.35 13.50
CA ILE A 613 28.66 1.83 12.50
C ILE A 613 29.40 0.66 11.86
N GLU A 614 29.81 -0.36 12.65
CA GLU A 614 30.47 -1.57 12.13
C GLU A 614 29.54 -2.40 11.22
N ASP A 615 28.27 -2.51 11.60
CA ASP A 615 27.25 -3.30 10.90
C ASP A 615 26.64 -2.54 9.71
N TYR A 616 26.97 -1.26 9.53
CA TYR A 616 26.44 -0.43 8.44
C TYR A 616 27.27 -0.59 7.17
N ASP A 617 26.70 -1.20 6.14
CA ASP A 617 27.34 -1.44 4.83
C ASP A 617 27.50 -0.18 3.95
N GLY A 618 27.03 0.98 4.40
CA GLY A 618 27.09 2.26 3.68
C GLY A 618 28.28 3.13 4.12
N VAL A 619 28.14 4.45 3.93
CA VAL A 619 29.17 5.44 4.27
C VAL A 619 28.79 6.21 5.53
N CYS A 620 29.64 6.15 6.53
CA CYS A 620 29.51 6.90 7.76
C CYS A 620 30.66 7.91 7.87
N VAL A 621 30.36 9.19 7.94
CA VAL A 621 31.33 10.27 8.14
C VAL A 621 31.11 10.88 9.52
N LEU A 622 32.14 10.89 10.33
CA LEU A 622 32.16 11.39 11.70
C LEU A 622 33.05 12.63 11.75
N ALA A 623 32.54 13.72 12.30
CA ALA A 623 33.35 14.94 12.45
C ALA A 623 33.55 15.28 13.92
N THR A 624 34.80 15.55 14.29
CA THR A 624 35.18 15.95 15.65
C THR A 624 36.10 17.17 15.66
N ASN A 625 35.96 17.96 16.71
CA ASN A 625 36.85 19.07 17.01
C ASN A 625 37.98 18.67 17.99
N LEU A 626 37.82 17.54 18.71
CA LEU A 626 38.68 17.12 19.83
C LEU A 626 39.11 15.65 19.67
N VAL A 627 40.05 15.38 18.75
CA VAL A 627 40.57 14.01 18.49
C VAL A 627 41.12 13.33 19.73
N GLN A 628 41.79 14.10 20.61
CA GLN A 628 42.41 13.58 21.83
C GLN A 628 41.40 13.04 22.85
N ASN A 629 40.15 13.36 22.70
CA ASN A 629 39.09 12.85 23.56
C ASN A 629 38.48 11.53 23.08
N ILE A 630 38.83 11.07 21.87
CA ILE A 630 38.27 9.85 21.28
C ILE A 630 38.95 8.61 21.87
N ASP A 631 38.15 7.60 22.26
CA ASP A 631 38.64 6.33 22.80
C ASP A 631 39.43 5.52 21.73
N ALA A 632 40.49 4.87 22.12
CA ALA A 632 41.32 4.00 21.28
C ALA A 632 40.51 2.82 20.67
N ALA A 633 39.47 2.33 21.36
CA ALA A 633 38.59 1.28 20.85
C ALA A 633 37.76 1.76 19.67
N PHE A 634 37.38 3.05 19.65
CA PHE A 634 36.69 3.68 18.53
C PHE A 634 37.65 3.81 17.32
N MET A 635 38.88 4.28 17.52
CA MET A 635 39.85 4.49 16.44
C MET A 635 40.13 3.23 15.64
N ARG A 636 40.05 2.04 16.27
CA ARG A 636 40.26 0.74 15.59
C ARG A 636 39.17 0.37 14.62
N ARG A 637 37.98 1.01 14.74
CA ARG A 637 36.77 0.77 13.92
C ARG A 637 36.63 1.75 12.74
N ILE A 638 37.50 2.76 12.72
CA ILE A 638 37.51 3.78 11.65
C ILE A 638 38.42 3.33 10.52
N THR A 639 37.89 3.31 9.31
CA THR A 639 38.63 2.89 8.11
C THR A 639 39.64 3.97 7.64
N TYR A 640 39.21 5.23 7.66
CA TYR A 640 40.03 6.37 7.26
C TYR A 640 39.96 7.50 8.29
N VAL A 641 41.11 8.07 8.63
CA VAL A 641 41.20 9.27 9.47
C VAL A 641 41.79 10.39 8.64
N VAL A 642 41.00 11.43 8.39
CA VAL A 642 41.42 12.62 7.63
C VAL A 642 41.59 13.76 8.59
N HIS A 643 42.84 14.27 8.68
CA HIS A 643 43.18 15.41 9.51
C HIS A 643 42.96 16.72 8.75
N PHE A 644 42.27 17.66 9.39
CA PHE A 644 42.04 19.00 8.90
C PHE A 644 42.96 19.97 9.70
N PRO A 645 44.20 20.16 9.26
CA PRO A 645 45.10 21.08 9.96
C PRO A 645 44.62 22.51 9.81
N PHE A 646 45.11 23.36 10.70
CA PHE A 646 44.89 24.78 10.55
C PHE A 646 45.56 25.26 9.27
N PRO A 647 44.96 26.12 8.42
CA PRO A 647 45.48 26.47 7.12
C PRO A 647 46.73 27.32 7.27
N GLU A 648 47.78 26.99 6.51
CA GLU A 648 49.02 27.77 6.40
C GLU A 648 48.79 29.04 5.55
N PRO A 649 49.65 30.07 5.62
CA PRO A 649 49.48 31.31 4.88
C PRO A 649 49.15 31.15 3.38
N PRO A 650 49.83 30.28 2.59
CA PRO A 650 49.50 30.05 1.20
C PRO A 650 48.07 29.45 1.03
N GLN A 651 47.66 28.56 1.95
CA GLN A 651 46.34 27.96 1.95
C GLN A 651 45.25 28.99 2.33
N ARG A 652 45.54 29.87 3.30
CA ARG A 652 44.60 30.96 3.67
C ARG A 652 44.37 31.90 2.49
N LYS A 653 45.46 32.30 1.78
CA LYS A 653 45.31 33.07 0.52
C LYS A 653 44.43 32.38 -0.47
N GLU A 654 44.62 31.10 -0.71
CA GLU A 654 43.83 30.29 -1.63
C GLU A 654 42.35 30.24 -1.19
N ILE A 655 42.07 30.16 0.11
CA ILE A 655 40.69 30.18 0.66
C ILE A 655 40.06 31.54 0.43
N TYR A 656 40.77 32.66 0.66
CA TYR A 656 40.25 34.00 0.34
C TYR A 656 39.84 34.11 -1.13
N LEU A 657 40.70 33.74 -2.05
CA LEU A 657 40.49 33.83 -3.48
C LEU A 657 39.36 32.90 -3.95
N ARG A 658 39.20 31.71 -3.39
CA ARG A 658 38.16 30.77 -3.76
C ARG A 658 36.78 31.12 -3.14
N THR A 659 36.79 31.88 -2.03
CA THR A 659 35.55 32.34 -1.40
C THR A 659 34.92 33.52 -2.16
N LEU A 660 35.74 34.26 -2.92
CA LEU A 660 35.27 35.37 -3.77
C LEU A 660 34.60 34.81 -5.03
N PRO A 661 33.34 35.18 -5.32
CA PRO A 661 32.72 34.90 -6.63
C PRO A 661 33.48 35.62 -7.74
N LYS A 662 33.50 35.03 -8.95
CA LYS A 662 34.17 35.64 -10.13
C LYS A 662 33.60 37.01 -10.52
N ASP A 663 32.33 37.25 -10.20
CA ASP A 663 31.64 38.49 -10.52
C ASP A 663 31.70 39.52 -9.39
N ALA A 664 32.38 39.22 -8.27
CA ALA A 664 32.52 40.15 -7.17
C ALA A 664 33.46 41.29 -7.58
N PRO A 665 33.05 42.58 -7.40
CA PRO A 665 33.92 43.70 -7.73
C PRO A 665 35.02 43.82 -6.66
N VAL A 666 36.23 43.45 -7.00
CA VAL A 666 37.39 43.55 -6.10
C VAL A 666 38.43 44.44 -6.77
N GLU A 667 39.01 45.37 -6.01
CA GLU A 667 40.05 46.27 -6.49
C GLU A 667 41.39 45.55 -6.57
N ASP A 668 42.20 45.87 -7.60
CA ASP A 668 43.51 45.25 -7.82
C ASP A 668 44.55 45.55 -6.69
N GLY A 669 44.25 46.47 -5.79
CA GLY A 669 45.12 46.86 -4.67
C GLY A 669 44.97 46.05 -3.36
N VAL A 670 44.20 44.94 -3.35
CA VAL A 670 44.04 44.12 -2.14
C VAL A 670 45.22 43.14 -2.01
N ASP A 671 46.04 43.33 -0.96
CA ASP A 671 47.18 42.46 -0.64
C ASP A 671 46.73 41.21 0.13
N TRP A 672 46.35 40.17 -0.63
CA TRP A 672 45.95 38.90 -0.06
C TRP A 672 47.07 38.13 0.63
N ASP A 673 48.34 38.40 0.25
CA ASP A 673 49.50 37.73 0.90
C ASP A 673 49.65 38.29 2.31
N PHE A 674 49.59 39.62 2.48
CA PHE A 674 49.64 40.24 3.81
C PHE A 674 48.49 39.76 4.69
N VAL A 675 47.25 39.79 4.20
CA VAL A 675 46.07 39.34 4.97
C VAL A 675 46.21 37.91 5.39
N ALA A 676 46.65 37.01 4.48
CA ALA A 676 46.83 35.60 4.74
C ALA A 676 48.00 35.32 5.71
N GLU A 677 49.05 36.08 5.66
CA GLU A 677 50.22 35.98 6.58
C GLU A 677 49.84 36.50 7.99
N LYS A 678 49.23 37.67 8.06
CA LYS A 678 48.99 38.36 9.31
C LYS A 678 47.89 37.72 10.14
N PHE A 679 46.77 37.32 9.53
CA PHE A 679 45.60 36.80 10.24
C PHE A 679 45.58 35.26 10.23
N GLU A 680 45.92 34.71 11.39
CA GLU A 680 45.88 33.26 11.60
C GLU A 680 44.45 32.79 11.85
N LEU A 681 43.72 32.49 10.78
CA LEU A 681 42.26 32.25 10.78
C LEU A 681 41.89 30.95 10.08
N SER A 682 40.82 30.31 10.58
CA SER A 682 40.26 29.14 9.92
C SER A 682 39.43 29.54 8.67
N GLY A 683 39.16 28.60 7.79
CA GLY A 683 38.36 28.83 6.57
C GLY A 683 36.96 29.41 6.87
N GLY A 684 36.35 29.06 8.00
CA GLY A 684 35.06 29.63 8.44
C GLY A 684 35.14 31.13 8.75
N HIS A 685 36.21 31.57 9.46
CA HIS A 685 36.46 32.98 9.75
C HIS A 685 36.82 33.74 8.46
N ILE A 686 37.64 33.16 7.57
CA ILE A 686 37.94 33.77 6.27
C ILE A 686 36.67 34.04 5.44
N LYS A 687 35.74 33.09 5.40
CA LYS A 687 34.45 33.28 4.77
C LYS A 687 33.68 34.47 5.36
N ASN A 688 33.65 34.60 6.69
CA ASN A 688 32.98 35.71 7.37
C ASN A 688 33.65 37.07 7.03
N ILE A 689 34.99 37.08 6.91
CA ILE A 689 35.72 38.29 6.51
C ILE A 689 35.37 38.71 5.10
N VAL A 690 35.40 37.76 4.14
CA VAL A 690 35.06 38.05 2.75
C VAL A 690 33.63 38.59 2.63
N LEU A 691 32.69 37.96 3.29
CA LEU A 691 31.29 38.41 3.30
C LEU A 691 31.14 39.78 4.00
N GLY A 692 31.80 39.97 5.13
CA GLY A 692 31.80 41.26 5.85
C GLY A 692 32.37 42.40 5.01
N ALA A 693 33.52 42.16 4.35
CA ALA A 693 34.14 43.12 3.43
C ALA A 693 33.21 43.45 2.24
N ALA A 694 32.57 42.40 1.66
CA ALA A 694 31.64 42.59 0.56
C ALA A 694 30.39 43.43 0.97
N PHE A 695 29.83 43.18 2.14
CA PHE A 695 28.68 44.00 2.65
C PHE A 695 29.08 45.43 2.94
N MET A 696 30.27 45.66 3.47
CA MET A 696 30.76 47.04 3.68
C MET A 696 30.97 47.78 2.37
N ALA A 697 31.63 47.14 1.40
CA ALA A 697 31.84 47.69 0.08
C ALA A 697 30.52 47.99 -0.67
N ALA A 698 29.55 47.07 -0.58
CA ALA A 698 28.23 47.27 -1.16
C ALA A 698 27.45 48.42 -0.48
N GLY A 699 27.59 48.60 0.85
CA GLY A 699 27.00 49.72 1.58
C GLY A 699 27.56 51.08 1.17
N GLU A 700 28.80 51.11 0.67
CA GLU A 700 29.50 52.28 0.15
C GLU A 700 29.37 52.44 -1.38
N ASP A 701 28.69 51.54 -2.06
CA ASP A 701 28.59 51.47 -3.52
C ASP A 701 29.94 51.49 -4.23
N ARG A 702 30.89 50.69 -3.70
CA ARG A 702 32.30 50.62 -4.16
C ARG A 702 32.73 49.16 -4.28
N PRO A 703 33.82 48.88 -5.07
CA PRO A 703 34.44 47.58 -5.07
C PRO A 703 35.08 47.25 -3.70
N ILE A 704 35.31 45.96 -3.44
CA ILE A 704 35.99 45.52 -2.22
C ILE A 704 37.43 46.02 -2.24
N HIS A 705 37.76 46.86 -1.28
CA HIS A 705 39.04 47.49 -1.10
C HIS A 705 39.76 46.90 0.13
N MET A 706 41.08 47.07 0.24
CA MET A 706 41.90 46.56 1.36
C MET A 706 41.36 47.02 2.71
N ARG A 707 40.84 48.26 2.82
CA ARG A 707 40.19 48.79 4.05
C ARG A 707 39.03 47.93 4.54
N HIS A 708 38.14 47.49 3.61
CA HIS A 708 36.99 46.64 3.96
C HIS A 708 37.44 45.27 4.49
N VAL A 709 38.47 44.68 3.84
CA VAL A 709 39.01 43.38 4.24
C VAL A 709 39.68 43.45 5.63
N LEU A 710 40.45 44.52 5.88
CA LEU A 710 41.09 44.72 7.17
C LEU A 710 40.10 44.99 8.28
N THR A 711 39.12 45.85 8.04
CA THR A 711 38.07 46.12 9.03
C THR A 711 37.29 44.83 9.38
N ALA A 712 36.92 44.05 8.37
CA ALA A 712 36.28 42.75 8.57
C ALA A 712 37.16 41.77 9.36
N ALA A 713 38.47 41.70 9.00
CA ALA A 713 39.44 40.84 9.70
C ALA A 713 39.61 41.23 11.17
N VAL A 714 39.81 42.51 11.47
CA VAL A 714 39.92 42.98 12.85
C VAL A 714 38.63 42.71 13.64
N ASN A 715 37.45 42.91 13.05
CA ASN A 715 36.19 42.59 13.68
C ASN A 715 36.06 41.08 13.97
N GLU A 716 36.51 40.21 13.07
CA GLU A 716 36.50 38.77 13.28
C GLU A 716 37.50 38.31 14.34
N MET A 717 38.68 38.96 14.43
CA MET A 717 39.65 38.71 15.51
C MET A 717 39.11 39.17 16.86
N ARG A 718 38.45 40.32 16.94
CA ARG A 718 37.81 40.80 18.18
C ARG A 718 36.75 39.84 18.71
N LYS A 719 35.94 39.20 17.83
CA LYS A 719 35.00 38.17 18.23
C LYS A 719 35.66 36.95 18.90
N ASN A 720 36.90 36.68 18.55
CA ASN A 720 37.68 35.60 19.12
C ASN A 720 38.57 36.06 20.29
N GLU A 721 38.27 37.21 20.86
CA GLU A 721 39.03 37.81 22.00
C GLU A 721 40.51 38.08 21.69
N ILE A 722 40.89 38.17 20.42
CA ILE A 722 42.24 38.46 19.97
C ILE A 722 42.35 39.94 19.65
N VAL A 723 43.25 40.63 20.35
CA VAL A 723 43.51 42.04 20.13
C VAL A 723 44.58 42.21 19.03
N VAL A 724 44.21 42.87 17.95
CA VAL A 724 45.13 43.24 16.88
C VAL A 724 45.77 44.57 17.24
N VAL A 725 47.11 44.58 17.38
CA VAL A 725 47.89 45.80 17.67
C VAL A 725 48.09 46.56 16.37
N ARG A 726 47.84 47.89 16.40
CA ARG A 726 47.86 48.78 15.20
C ARG A 726 49.24 48.74 14.51
N GLU A 727 50.33 48.68 15.27
CA GLU A 727 51.70 48.59 14.78
C GLU A 727 52.00 47.32 13.94
N GLU A 728 51.27 46.28 14.19
CA GLU A 728 51.39 45.03 13.47
C GLU A 728 50.77 45.04 12.06
N LEU A 729 49.98 46.05 11.73
CA LEU A 729 49.32 46.21 10.43
C LEU A 729 50.22 46.88 9.41
N ARG A 730 51.45 47.25 9.80
CA ARG A 730 52.50 47.86 8.93
C ARG A 730 51.92 49.09 8.18
N GLU A 731 52.11 49.16 6.87
CA GLU A 731 51.65 50.24 6.00
C GLU A 731 50.12 50.40 5.90
N TYR A 732 49.37 49.38 6.34
CA TYR A 732 47.89 49.38 6.31
C TYR A 732 47.26 49.92 7.59
N ALA A 733 48.06 50.30 8.59
CA ALA A 733 47.57 50.79 9.87
C ALA A 733 46.67 52.03 9.74
N ASP A 734 46.91 52.88 8.78
CA ASP A 734 46.19 54.12 8.54
C ASP A 734 44.87 53.92 7.78
N LEU A 735 44.59 52.72 7.28
CA LEU A 735 43.34 52.37 6.62
C LEU A 735 42.24 52.02 7.61
N LEU A 736 42.53 51.80 8.86
CA LEU A 736 41.57 51.54 9.91
C LEU A 736 41.23 52.88 10.61
N GLU A 737 40.00 53.33 10.44
CA GLU A 737 39.43 54.46 11.22
C GLU A 737 39.28 54.01 12.69
N GLU A 738 39.43 54.89 13.69
CA GLU A 738 39.37 54.64 15.13
C GLU A 738 38.10 53.96 15.61
#